data_d08aa3497a8b3f64abe240afb282738a
#
_entry.id   d08aa3497a8b3f64abe240afb282738a
#
_cell.length_a   1.000
_cell.length_b   1.000
_cell.length_c   1.000
_cell.angle_alpha   90.00
_cell.angle_beta   90.00
_cell.angle_gamma   90.00
#
_symmetry.space_group_name_H-M   'P 1'
#
loop_
_entity.id
_entity.type
_entity.pdbx_description
1 polymer ?
#
loop_
_entity_poly.entity_id
_entity_poly.type
_entity_poly.pdbx_seq_one_letter_code
_entity_poly.pdbx_strand_id
1 'polypeptide(L)'
;MSKIIYTKVDEAPALATYSFLPIIKAFTKSSGIEMVTKDISLAGRILANFPENLKEDQKISDDLAELGALTQDPAANIIKLPNVSASVPQLKTAISELQSKGYNIPNFDASEEITARYSKITGSAVNPVLREGNSDRRAPSAVKNYARANPHRMGKWSKDSKTDVACMTSGDFYGSEVSKTFDEANDLKISFFDKNGAETVLKASTKVLPGEIIDATTMMKVSDPIMFGFAVKVYFKDLIAKHSALFDEMGVNFNNGLGDLYAKLDSLDAAKKAEILADIAAVYAVQPRLAMVNSAKGITNLHVPSDVIIDASMPAMIKGGGKMWNAEDKEEDTIAMIPDRAYAGSFKAVIDDCKEHGALDVTTIGTVPNVGLMAQKAEEYGSHDKTFQAKEDGQIKVIDKDGNAVFTFDVENGDIFRMCQAKDAPIQDWIKLAVSRARLSNTPAIFWLDKNRAHDAQMIKKVEKYLPTHDTTGLDITIMAPIEATLKSLERMRKGLDTISVTGNILRDYNTDLFPILELGTSAKMLSIVPLMQGGGLFETGAGGSAPKHVQQFAEENYLRWDSLGEFMALAASFDHLANTQNNPKAKVLADTLDKATGTFLLNDKSPARKIGEIDNRGSHFFLAMYWAQELAAQNNDVDLKAEFTPIAKAMTENEAQIVKELTQCQGKAVDMGGYYLPDDAKTSAAMRPSATLNAIIG
;
A
#
# COMPACT_ATOMS: atom_id res chain seq x y z
N MET A 1 -29.90 -6.91 11.76
CA MET A 1 -29.52 -6.75 10.35
C MET A 1 -28.03 -6.50 10.30
N SER A 2 -27.30 -7.34 9.58
CA SER A 2 -25.85 -7.18 9.42
C SER A 2 -25.54 -5.93 8.59
N LYS A 3 -24.45 -5.21 8.92
CA LYS A 3 -24.08 -3.99 8.17
C LYS A 3 -22.73 -4.18 7.50
N ILE A 4 -22.62 -3.73 6.26
CA ILE A 4 -21.35 -3.52 5.57
C ILE A 4 -21.25 -2.03 5.26
N ILE A 5 -20.12 -1.44 5.68
CA ILE A 5 -19.82 -0.05 5.37
C ILE A 5 -18.97 -0.02 4.10
N TYR A 6 -19.47 0.68 3.09
CA TYR A 6 -18.79 0.89 1.82
C TYR A 6 -18.33 2.36 1.75
N THR A 7 -17.03 2.60 1.74
CA THR A 7 -16.53 3.97 1.81
C THR A 7 -16.72 4.71 0.48
N LYS A 8 -17.19 5.95 0.55
CA LYS A 8 -17.14 6.91 -0.56
C LYS A 8 -15.78 7.59 -0.55
N VAL A 9 -15.14 7.62 -1.70
CA VAL A 9 -13.77 8.13 -1.90
C VAL A 9 -13.72 9.11 -3.07
N ASP A 10 -12.53 9.37 -3.61
CA ASP A 10 -12.32 10.27 -4.75
C ASP A 10 -12.01 9.48 -6.03
N GLU A 11 -12.04 10.18 -7.16
CA GLU A 11 -11.47 9.78 -8.44
C GLU A 11 -12.13 8.53 -9.06
N ALA A 12 -11.35 7.69 -9.77
CA ALA A 12 -11.87 6.53 -10.49
C ALA A 12 -12.62 5.51 -9.59
N PRO A 13 -12.15 5.17 -8.38
CA PRO A 13 -12.92 4.31 -7.47
C PRO A 13 -14.27 4.90 -7.07
N ALA A 14 -14.35 6.23 -6.92
CA ALA A 14 -15.62 6.91 -6.66
C ALA A 14 -16.59 6.77 -7.84
N LEU A 15 -16.10 6.97 -9.06
CA LEU A 15 -16.91 6.78 -10.27
C LEU A 15 -17.41 5.33 -10.38
N ALA A 16 -16.51 4.35 -10.17
CA ALA A 16 -16.87 2.93 -10.18
C ALA A 16 -17.98 2.59 -9.17
N THR A 17 -18.02 3.25 -8.02
CA THR A 17 -19.05 3.07 -6.99
C THR A 17 -20.45 3.37 -7.50
N TYR A 18 -20.63 4.38 -8.35
CA TYR A 18 -21.95 4.70 -8.94
C TYR A 18 -22.53 3.55 -9.79
N SER A 19 -21.67 2.75 -10.42
CA SER A 19 -22.09 1.55 -11.15
C SER A 19 -22.21 0.32 -10.27
N PHE A 20 -21.27 0.09 -9.34
CA PHE A 20 -21.16 -1.17 -8.61
C PHE A 20 -22.05 -1.24 -7.36
N LEU A 21 -22.14 -0.18 -6.56
CA LEU A 21 -22.92 -0.18 -5.32
C LEU A 21 -24.42 -0.49 -5.54
N PRO A 22 -25.11 0.02 -6.60
CA PRO A 22 -26.46 -0.40 -6.90
C PRO A 22 -26.61 -1.90 -7.17
N ILE A 23 -25.63 -2.53 -7.84
CA ILE A 23 -25.60 -3.98 -8.06
C ILE A 23 -25.46 -4.69 -6.71
N ILE A 24 -24.53 -4.27 -5.85
CA ILE A 24 -24.35 -4.87 -4.52
C ILE A 24 -25.65 -4.78 -3.71
N LYS A 25 -26.29 -3.62 -3.68
CA LYS A 25 -27.56 -3.42 -2.95
C LYS A 25 -28.66 -4.32 -3.47
N ALA A 26 -28.78 -4.50 -4.78
CA ALA A 26 -29.75 -5.40 -5.39
C ALA A 26 -29.50 -6.86 -4.99
N PHE A 27 -28.23 -7.29 -5.03
CA PHE A 27 -27.82 -8.67 -4.74
C PHE A 27 -27.87 -9.03 -3.23
N THR A 28 -27.84 -8.04 -2.35
CA THR A 28 -27.88 -8.25 -0.89
C THR A 28 -29.25 -8.03 -0.27
N LYS A 29 -30.23 -7.56 -1.03
CA LYS A 29 -31.55 -7.10 -0.56
C LYS A 29 -32.28 -8.15 0.32
N SER A 30 -32.24 -9.42 -0.08
CA SER A 30 -32.94 -10.52 0.64
C SER A 30 -32.06 -11.24 1.67
N SER A 31 -30.78 -10.83 1.81
CA SER A 31 -29.80 -11.51 2.67
C SER A 31 -29.74 -10.97 4.11
N GLY A 32 -30.54 -9.94 4.44
CA GLY A 32 -30.47 -9.26 5.74
C GLY A 32 -29.19 -8.42 5.94
N ILE A 33 -28.52 -8.05 4.85
CA ILE A 33 -27.33 -7.22 4.86
C ILE A 33 -27.69 -5.80 4.39
N GLU A 34 -27.37 -4.82 5.22
CA GLU A 34 -27.52 -3.39 4.92
C GLU A 34 -26.19 -2.84 4.42
N MET A 35 -26.19 -2.21 3.23
CA MET A 35 -25.05 -1.49 2.68
C MET A 35 -25.12 -0.01 3.08
N VAL A 36 -24.23 0.42 3.97
CA VAL A 36 -24.13 1.80 4.45
C VAL A 36 -22.94 2.49 3.81
N THR A 37 -23.11 3.75 3.39
CA THR A 37 -22.01 4.53 2.82
C THR A 37 -21.48 5.53 3.84
N LYS A 38 -20.14 5.64 3.96
CA LYS A 38 -19.42 6.62 4.76
C LYS A 38 -18.45 7.39 3.89
N ASP A 39 -18.50 8.72 3.93
CA ASP A 39 -17.75 9.60 3.04
C ASP A 39 -16.38 9.96 3.62
N ILE A 40 -15.32 9.38 3.06
CA ILE A 40 -13.92 9.72 3.37
C ILE A 40 -13.21 10.40 2.20
N SER A 41 -13.96 10.91 1.22
CA SER A 41 -13.43 11.71 0.12
C SER A 41 -12.74 12.97 0.63
N LEU A 42 -11.87 13.55 -0.19
CA LEU A 42 -11.21 14.81 0.16
C LEU A 42 -12.22 15.91 0.40
N ALA A 43 -13.25 16.03 -0.45
CA ALA A 43 -14.34 16.99 -0.27
C ALA A 43 -15.09 16.75 1.05
N GLY A 44 -15.47 15.51 1.33
CA GLY A 44 -16.14 15.15 2.60
C GLY A 44 -15.31 15.53 3.82
N ARG A 45 -14.02 15.20 3.82
CA ARG A 45 -13.10 15.54 4.93
C ARG A 45 -12.90 17.06 5.09
N ILE A 46 -12.84 17.81 3.98
CA ILE A 46 -12.79 19.29 4.03
C ILE A 46 -14.05 19.85 4.66
N LEU A 47 -15.23 19.48 4.19
CA LEU A 47 -16.49 20.00 4.69
C LEU A 47 -16.71 19.63 6.17
N ALA A 48 -16.42 18.40 6.56
CA ALA A 48 -16.50 17.98 7.96
C ALA A 48 -15.54 18.74 8.90
N ASN A 49 -14.43 19.25 8.36
CA ASN A 49 -13.44 19.99 9.16
C ASN A 49 -13.82 21.47 9.44
N PHE A 50 -14.81 22.03 8.72
CA PHE A 50 -15.23 23.44 8.85
C PHE A 50 -16.75 23.60 8.98
N PRO A 51 -17.44 22.87 9.88
CA PRO A 51 -18.90 22.91 9.98
C PRO A 51 -19.44 24.29 10.39
N GLU A 52 -18.64 25.08 11.11
CA GLU A 52 -19.01 26.44 11.52
C GLU A 52 -19.08 27.44 10.35
N ASN A 53 -18.45 27.14 9.24
CA ASN A 53 -18.45 27.97 8.03
C ASN A 53 -19.60 27.63 7.06
N LEU A 54 -20.32 26.52 7.32
CA LEU A 54 -21.32 25.96 6.43
C LEU A 54 -22.75 26.35 6.86
N LYS A 55 -23.65 26.45 5.87
CA LYS A 55 -25.09 26.54 6.14
C LYS A 55 -25.59 25.20 6.71
N GLU A 56 -26.73 25.22 7.42
CA GLU A 56 -27.29 24.01 8.05
C GLU A 56 -27.53 22.86 7.06
N ASP A 57 -27.99 23.17 5.84
CA ASP A 57 -28.22 22.21 4.77
C ASP A 57 -26.95 21.70 4.07
N GLN A 58 -25.80 22.32 4.35
CA GLN A 58 -24.49 21.95 3.81
C GLN A 58 -23.63 21.18 4.82
N LYS A 59 -24.04 21.13 6.10
CA LYS A 59 -23.28 20.42 7.14
C LYS A 59 -23.38 18.92 6.94
N ILE A 60 -22.25 18.26 7.07
CA ILE A 60 -22.13 16.80 7.00
C ILE A 60 -21.46 16.25 8.27
N SER A 61 -21.64 14.95 8.54
CA SER A 61 -20.95 14.25 9.62
C SER A 61 -19.46 14.10 9.33
N ASP A 62 -18.66 13.98 10.39
CA ASP A 62 -17.26 13.54 10.27
C ASP A 62 -17.21 12.02 10.18
N ASP A 63 -17.45 11.51 8.97
CA ASP A 63 -17.52 10.08 8.70
C ASP A 63 -16.19 9.37 8.95
N LEU A 64 -15.04 10.06 8.84
CA LEU A 64 -13.74 9.48 9.17
C LEU A 64 -13.59 9.26 10.68
N ALA A 65 -14.03 10.22 11.50
CA ALA A 65 -14.03 10.06 12.96
C ALA A 65 -15.00 8.96 13.40
N GLU A 66 -16.18 8.89 12.80
CA GLU A 66 -17.16 7.81 13.07
C GLU A 66 -16.60 6.43 12.69
N LEU A 67 -15.94 6.30 11.54
CA LEU A 67 -15.26 5.06 11.12
C LEU A 67 -14.16 4.68 12.10
N GLY A 68 -13.37 5.65 12.57
CA GLY A 68 -12.36 5.42 13.61
C GLY A 68 -12.97 4.83 14.89
N ALA A 69 -14.10 5.36 15.34
CA ALA A 69 -14.83 4.81 16.48
C ALA A 69 -15.37 3.39 16.19
N LEU A 70 -15.87 3.13 14.98
CA LEU A 70 -16.38 1.83 14.57
C LEU A 70 -15.29 0.75 14.51
N THR A 71 -14.02 1.10 14.33
CA THR A 71 -12.93 0.10 14.40
C THR A 71 -12.82 -0.59 15.77
N GLN A 72 -13.44 0.00 16.80
CA GLN A 72 -13.53 -0.57 18.15
C GLN A 72 -14.77 -1.45 18.36
N ASP A 73 -15.66 -1.55 17.36
CA ASP A 73 -16.85 -2.40 17.42
C ASP A 73 -16.53 -3.80 16.86
N PRO A 74 -16.75 -4.88 17.65
CA PRO A 74 -16.57 -6.25 17.16
C PRO A 74 -17.43 -6.62 15.94
N ALA A 75 -18.54 -5.91 15.73
CA ALA A 75 -19.42 -6.11 14.59
C ALA A 75 -19.01 -5.29 13.35
N ALA A 76 -17.97 -4.49 13.41
CA ALA A 76 -17.52 -3.67 12.30
C ALA A 76 -17.17 -4.51 11.07
N ASN A 77 -17.66 -4.05 9.91
CA ASN A 77 -17.34 -4.63 8.62
C ASN A 77 -17.22 -3.47 7.61
N ILE A 78 -15.99 -3.12 7.27
CA ILE A 78 -15.67 -1.92 6.53
C ILE A 78 -14.91 -2.30 5.25
N ILE A 79 -15.48 -1.98 4.09
CA ILE A 79 -14.79 -2.03 2.80
C ILE A 79 -14.22 -0.65 2.53
N LYS A 80 -12.90 -0.53 2.62
CA LYS A 80 -12.16 0.71 2.39
C LYS A 80 -11.62 0.74 0.97
N LEU A 81 -12.20 1.59 0.14
CA LEU A 81 -11.72 1.87 -1.21
C LEU A 81 -10.42 2.70 -1.18
N PRO A 82 -9.63 2.70 -2.28
CA PRO A 82 -8.46 3.55 -2.39
C PRO A 82 -8.84 5.02 -2.23
N ASN A 83 -8.22 5.71 -1.29
CA ASN A 83 -8.44 7.13 -1.03
C ASN A 83 -7.22 7.97 -1.43
N VAL A 84 -7.46 9.24 -1.73
CA VAL A 84 -6.41 10.19 -2.07
C VAL A 84 -5.55 10.48 -0.85
N SER A 85 -4.22 10.31 -1.02
CA SER A 85 -3.20 10.87 -0.12
C SER A 85 -2.96 12.31 -0.57
N ALA A 86 -3.74 13.25 -0.05
CA ALA A 86 -3.86 14.60 -0.58
C ALA A 86 -2.58 15.42 -0.42
N SER A 87 -2.02 15.90 -1.53
CA SER A 87 -0.99 16.93 -1.54
C SER A 87 -1.61 18.31 -1.31
N VAL A 88 -0.79 19.30 -0.90
CA VAL A 88 -1.25 20.69 -0.74
C VAL A 88 -1.84 21.26 -2.03
N PRO A 89 -1.25 21.07 -3.24
CA PRO A 89 -1.89 21.49 -4.50
C PRO A 89 -3.28 20.86 -4.73
N GLN A 90 -3.43 19.56 -4.50
CA GLN A 90 -4.74 18.90 -4.62
C GLN A 90 -5.76 19.46 -3.63
N LEU A 91 -5.34 19.68 -2.38
CA LEU A 91 -6.20 20.29 -1.35
C LEU A 91 -6.67 21.70 -1.77
N LYS A 92 -5.76 22.55 -2.28
CA LYS A 92 -6.11 23.90 -2.76
C LYS A 92 -7.10 23.85 -3.93
N THR A 93 -6.93 22.90 -4.84
CA THR A 93 -7.86 22.68 -5.96
C THR A 93 -9.24 22.26 -5.47
N ALA A 94 -9.30 21.32 -4.52
CA ALA A 94 -10.57 20.87 -3.92
C ALA A 94 -11.29 22.01 -3.18
N ILE A 95 -10.56 22.84 -2.42
CA ILE A 95 -11.11 24.02 -1.75
C ILE A 95 -11.73 24.97 -2.77
N SER A 96 -11.01 25.28 -3.87
CA SER A 96 -11.51 26.18 -4.93
C SER A 96 -12.75 25.62 -5.62
N GLU A 97 -12.81 24.31 -5.86
CA GLU A 97 -14.00 23.66 -6.43
C GLU A 97 -15.20 23.79 -5.49
N LEU A 98 -15.02 23.49 -4.20
CA LEU A 98 -16.09 23.61 -3.19
C LEU A 98 -16.59 25.04 -3.06
N GLN A 99 -15.67 26.02 -3.03
CA GLN A 99 -16.04 27.46 -2.99
C GLN A 99 -16.84 27.86 -4.24
N SER A 100 -16.47 27.39 -5.42
CA SER A 100 -17.23 27.64 -6.67
C SER A 100 -18.65 27.08 -6.64
N LYS A 101 -18.89 26.06 -5.81
CA LYS A 101 -20.21 25.43 -5.57
C LYS A 101 -20.97 26.08 -4.40
N GLY A 102 -20.47 27.17 -3.84
CA GLY A 102 -21.14 27.94 -2.81
C GLY A 102 -20.91 27.50 -1.37
N TYR A 103 -19.87 26.68 -1.12
CA TYR A 103 -19.43 26.35 0.23
C TYR A 103 -18.50 27.46 0.77
N ASN A 104 -18.84 28.06 1.90
CA ASN A 104 -18.08 29.19 2.47
C ASN A 104 -16.93 28.67 3.36
N ILE A 105 -16.02 27.87 2.81
CA ILE A 105 -14.85 27.36 3.53
C ILE A 105 -13.64 28.30 3.34
N PRO A 106 -12.71 28.39 4.31
CA PRO A 106 -11.55 29.27 4.22
C PRO A 106 -10.52 28.75 3.22
N ASN A 107 -9.67 29.64 2.69
CA ASN A 107 -8.50 29.24 1.90
C ASN A 107 -7.47 28.53 2.80
N PHE A 108 -6.65 27.67 2.20
CA PHE A 108 -5.62 26.88 2.90
C PHE A 108 -4.68 27.74 3.77
N ASP A 109 -4.28 28.89 3.26
CA ASP A 109 -3.29 29.80 3.84
C ASP A 109 -3.91 31.07 4.49
N ALA A 110 -5.20 31.00 4.85
CA ALA A 110 -5.91 32.15 5.44
C ALA A 110 -5.36 32.55 6.83
N SER A 111 -4.89 31.59 7.63
CA SER A 111 -4.19 31.79 8.90
C SER A 111 -3.39 30.55 9.29
N GLU A 112 -2.49 30.66 10.27
CA GLU A 112 -1.74 29.51 10.81
C GLU A 112 -2.68 28.45 11.40
N GLU A 113 -3.74 28.84 12.08
CA GLU A 113 -4.76 27.93 12.62
C GLU A 113 -5.47 27.16 11.50
N ILE A 114 -5.88 27.85 10.44
CA ILE A 114 -6.54 27.23 9.28
C ILE A 114 -5.59 26.26 8.57
N THR A 115 -4.34 26.69 8.35
CA THR A 115 -3.30 25.82 7.77
C THR A 115 -3.09 24.57 8.63
N ALA A 116 -3.04 24.69 9.96
CA ALA A 116 -2.89 23.57 10.88
C ALA A 116 -4.10 22.61 10.82
N ARG A 117 -5.31 23.12 10.66
CA ARG A 117 -6.53 22.30 10.49
C ARG A 117 -6.47 21.52 9.17
N TYR A 118 -6.18 22.17 8.07
CA TYR A 118 -6.03 21.50 6.76
C TYR A 118 -4.89 20.49 6.73
N SER A 119 -3.81 20.75 7.46
CA SER A 119 -2.68 19.82 7.54
C SER A 119 -3.05 18.44 8.11
N LYS A 120 -4.12 18.35 8.92
CA LYS A 120 -4.68 17.09 9.41
C LYS A 120 -5.36 16.26 8.31
N ILE A 121 -5.70 16.88 7.19
CA ILE A 121 -6.38 16.24 6.05
C ILE A 121 -5.35 15.81 4.98
N THR A 122 -4.16 16.41 4.96
CA THR A 122 -3.11 16.14 3.98
C THR A 122 -2.42 14.79 4.22
N GLY A 123 -1.76 14.27 3.19
CA GLY A 123 -1.04 13.01 3.26
C GLY A 123 -1.96 11.82 3.52
N SER A 124 -1.43 10.79 4.18
CA SER A 124 -2.15 9.54 4.48
C SER A 124 -3.02 9.67 5.75
N ALA A 125 -3.93 10.62 5.79
CA ALA A 125 -4.74 10.94 6.97
C ALA A 125 -5.75 9.82 7.34
N VAL A 126 -6.20 9.04 6.38
CA VAL A 126 -7.25 8.00 6.57
C VAL A 126 -6.69 6.72 7.18
N ASN A 127 -5.58 6.20 6.64
CA ASN A 127 -5.02 4.91 7.06
C ASN A 127 -4.70 4.83 8.56
N PRO A 128 -4.09 5.85 9.20
CA PRO A 128 -3.80 5.82 10.63
C PRO A 128 -5.03 5.71 11.52
N VAL A 129 -6.19 6.16 11.04
CA VAL A 129 -7.47 6.11 11.76
C VAL A 129 -8.10 4.73 11.68
N LEU A 130 -8.02 4.08 10.51
CA LEU A 130 -8.76 2.83 10.24
C LEU A 130 -7.96 1.56 10.53
N ARG A 131 -6.61 1.61 10.47
CA ARG A 131 -5.76 0.43 10.62
C ARG A 131 -5.53 0.05 12.09
N GLU A 132 -6.60 -0.27 12.79
CA GLU A 132 -6.61 -0.76 14.18
C GLU A 132 -6.53 -2.30 14.25
N GLY A 133 -5.77 -2.90 13.32
CA GLY A 133 -5.48 -4.32 13.24
C GLY A 133 -4.19 -4.61 12.47
N ASN A 134 -3.71 -5.83 12.59
CA ASN A 134 -2.58 -6.32 11.81
C ASN A 134 -3.03 -6.80 10.43
N SER A 135 -2.11 -6.87 9.46
CA SER A 135 -2.48 -7.20 8.09
C SER A 135 -2.46 -8.71 7.83
N ASP A 136 -3.45 -9.19 7.08
CA ASP A 136 -3.50 -10.51 6.45
C ASP A 136 -3.57 -10.31 4.94
N ARG A 137 -2.46 -10.54 4.23
CA ARG A 137 -2.36 -10.39 2.79
C ARG A 137 -2.11 -11.72 2.12
N ARG A 138 -2.95 -12.05 1.11
CA ARG A 138 -2.89 -13.34 0.42
C ARG A 138 -3.48 -13.24 -0.98
N ALA A 139 -3.04 -14.13 -1.87
CA ALA A 139 -3.67 -14.31 -3.17
C ALA A 139 -4.99 -15.08 -3.01
N PRO A 140 -6.12 -14.54 -3.48
CA PRO A 140 -7.37 -15.32 -3.57
C PRO A 140 -7.22 -16.50 -4.52
N SER A 141 -7.94 -17.60 -4.25
CA SER A 141 -7.89 -18.82 -5.08
C SER A 141 -8.22 -18.55 -6.54
N ALA A 142 -9.21 -17.72 -6.82
CA ALA A 142 -9.58 -17.32 -8.18
C ALA A 142 -8.41 -16.67 -8.94
N VAL A 143 -7.69 -15.76 -8.29
CA VAL A 143 -6.54 -15.05 -8.87
C VAL A 143 -5.35 -16.01 -9.06
N LYS A 144 -5.08 -16.88 -8.09
CA LYS A 144 -4.02 -17.89 -8.20
C LYS A 144 -4.28 -18.87 -9.35
N ASN A 145 -5.49 -19.37 -9.47
CA ASN A 145 -5.87 -20.28 -10.54
C ASN A 145 -5.78 -19.62 -11.91
N TYR A 146 -6.21 -18.35 -12.00
CA TYR A 146 -6.03 -17.57 -13.23
C TYR A 146 -4.55 -17.39 -13.60
N ALA A 147 -3.69 -17.06 -12.64
CA ALA A 147 -2.26 -16.88 -12.88
C ALA A 147 -1.58 -18.18 -13.36
N ARG A 148 -1.99 -19.33 -12.81
CA ARG A 148 -1.51 -20.66 -13.26
C ARG A 148 -1.95 -20.99 -14.68
N ALA A 149 -3.19 -20.66 -15.04
CA ALA A 149 -3.75 -20.89 -16.38
C ALA A 149 -3.20 -19.89 -17.42
N ASN A 150 -2.85 -18.68 -16.98
CA ASN A 150 -2.37 -17.57 -17.80
C ASN A 150 -1.05 -17.02 -17.23
N PRO A 151 0.05 -17.81 -17.23
CA PRO A 151 1.27 -17.41 -16.56
C PRO A 151 1.89 -16.17 -17.21
N HIS A 152 2.26 -15.21 -16.36
CA HIS A 152 3.03 -14.07 -16.81
C HIS A 152 4.47 -14.48 -17.17
N ARG A 153 5.10 -13.66 -17.98
CA ARG A 153 6.48 -13.91 -18.40
C ARG A 153 7.43 -13.69 -17.23
N MET A 154 8.31 -14.69 -17.01
CA MET A 154 9.49 -14.60 -16.16
C MET A 154 10.74 -14.50 -17.04
N GLY A 155 11.68 -13.65 -16.65
CA GLY A 155 13.00 -13.55 -17.28
C GLY A 155 13.83 -14.81 -17.02
N LYS A 156 14.76 -15.10 -17.94
CA LYS A 156 15.66 -16.24 -17.79
C LYS A 156 16.77 -15.90 -16.79
N TRP A 157 17.04 -16.82 -15.88
CA TRP A 157 18.16 -16.77 -14.96
C TRP A 157 19.28 -17.74 -15.37
N SER A 158 20.52 -17.38 -15.06
CA SER A 158 21.72 -18.19 -15.31
C SER A 158 22.63 -18.16 -14.09
N LYS A 159 23.33 -19.24 -13.83
CA LYS A 159 24.40 -19.30 -12.80
C LYS A 159 25.51 -18.28 -13.04
N ASP A 160 25.70 -17.86 -14.29
CA ASP A 160 26.73 -16.90 -14.67
C ASP A 160 26.28 -15.43 -14.51
N SER A 161 25.00 -15.17 -14.15
CA SER A 161 24.47 -13.83 -13.94
C SER A 161 25.30 -13.09 -12.89
N LYS A 162 25.65 -11.83 -13.19
CA LYS A 162 26.37 -10.93 -12.28
C LYS A 162 25.45 -10.14 -11.38
N THR A 163 24.14 -10.28 -11.54
CA THR A 163 23.14 -9.62 -10.69
C THR A 163 23.36 -10.00 -9.22
N ASP A 164 23.40 -8.99 -8.35
CA ASP A 164 23.66 -9.19 -6.93
C ASP A 164 23.07 -8.05 -6.11
N VAL A 165 23.21 -8.11 -4.79
CA VAL A 165 22.88 -7.05 -3.85
C VAL A 165 24.15 -6.61 -3.13
N ALA A 166 24.44 -5.32 -3.21
CA ALA A 166 25.50 -4.69 -2.44
C ALA A 166 24.92 -4.05 -1.18
N CYS A 167 25.45 -4.38 -0.02
CA CYS A 167 25.09 -3.81 1.27
C CYS A 167 26.31 -3.37 2.07
N MET A 168 26.09 -2.57 3.10
CA MET A 168 27.15 -2.16 4.04
C MET A 168 27.61 -3.38 4.86
N THR A 169 28.87 -3.33 5.32
CA THR A 169 29.46 -4.34 6.22
C THR A 169 29.49 -3.85 7.66
N SER A 170 29.35 -2.55 7.88
CA SER A 170 29.33 -1.87 9.18
C SER A 170 28.72 -0.48 9.03
N GLY A 171 28.26 0.11 10.15
CA GLY A 171 27.69 1.47 10.14
C GLY A 171 26.29 1.57 9.56
N ASP A 172 25.65 0.45 9.24
CA ASP A 172 24.24 0.35 8.87
C ASP A 172 23.34 0.24 10.10
N PHE A 173 22.04 0.36 9.92
CA PHE A 173 21.08 0.25 11.02
C PHE A 173 21.10 -1.10 11.70
N TYR A 174 21.29 -2.21 10.96
CA TYR A 174 21.44 -3.52 11.55
C TYR A 174 22.55 -3.59 12.61
N GLY A 175 23.68 -2.93 12.36
CA GLY A 175 24.86 -2.95 13.26
C GLY A 175 24.78 -1.92 14.39
N SER A 176 24.02 -0.85 14.24
CA SER A 176 23.92 0.25 15.20
C SER A 176 22.63 0.28 16.02
N GLU A 177 21.65 -0.54 15.65
CA GLU A 177 20.36 -0.59 16.33
C GLU A 177 20.50 -1.05 17.79
N VAL A 178 19.81 -0.34 18.69
CA VAL A 178 19.61 -0.76 20.07
C VAL A 178 18.12 -0.83 20.37
N SER A 179 17.75 -1.77 21.25
CA SER A 179 16.35 -2.04 21.57
C SER A 179 16.17 -2.37 23.03
N LYS A 180 15.07 -1.89 23.63
CA LYS A 180 14.72 -2.15 25.01
C LYS A 180 13.22 -2.29 25.19
N THR A 181 12.81 -3.34 25.91
CA THR A 181 11.44 -3.45 26.44
C THR A 181 11.34 -2.68 27.76
N PHE A 182 10.28 -1.89 27.92
CA PHE A 182 9.99 -1.14 29.13
C PHE A 182 8.95 -1.89 29.98
N ASP A 183 9.31 -2.21 31.21
CA ASP A 183 8.41 -2.91 32.15
C ASP A 183 7.43 -1.94 32.83
N GLU A 184 7.73 -0.64 32.82
CA GLU A 184 6.94 0.42 33.44
C GLU A 184 6.64 1.55 32.46
N ALA A 185 5.57 2.30 32.73
CA ALA A 185 5.22 3.48 31.96
C ALA A 185 6.33 4.55 32.01
N ASN A 186 6.66 5.10 30.86
CA ASN A 186 7.72 6.09 30.71
C ASN A 186 7.29 7.24 29.77
N ASP A 187 8.11 8.27 29.74
CA ASP A 187 7.99 9.38 28.77
C ASP A 187 9.38 9.73 28.30
N LEU A 188 9.64 9.44 27.03
CA LEU A 188 10.97 9.57 26.46
C LEU A 188 11.12 10.91 25.73
N LYS A 189 12.20 11.63 26.04
CA LYS A 189 12.63 12.83 25.31
C LYS A 189 13.84 12.47 24.44
N ILE A 190 13.87 12.96 23.19
CA ILE A 190 15.01 12.84 22.29
C ILE A 190 15.69 14.20 22.22
N SER A 191 16.99 14.27 22.53
CA SER A 191 17.77 15.51 22.50
C SER A 191 19.12 15.29 21.84
N PHE A 192 19.54 16.30 21.07
CA PHE A 192 20.91 16.43 20.55
C PHE A 192 21.73 17.30 21.52
N PHE A 193 22.98 16.90 21.75
CA PHE A 193 23.97 17.64 22.53
C PHE A 193 25.18 17.93 21.64
N ASP A 194 25.52 19.19 21.48
CA ASP A 194 26.72 19.58 20.75
C ASP A 194 28.02 19.24 21.52
N LYS A 195 29.18 19.50 20.91
CA LYS A 195 30.50 19.26 21.54
C LYS A 195 30.74 20.07 22.82
N ASN A 196 29.96 21.14 23.05
CA ASN A 196 30.05 21.98 24.26
C ASN A 196 29.03 21.55 25.32
N GLY A 197 28.20 20.56 25.02
CA GLY A 197 27.16 20.05 25.92
C GLY A 197 25.84 20.86 25.87
N ALA A 198 25.67 21.74 24.90
CA ALA A 198 24.42 22.48 24.73
C ALA A 198 23.34 21.54 24.17
N GLU A 199 22.16 21.54 24.81
CA GLU A 199 21.03 20.69 24.47
C GLU A 199 20.11 21.34 23.44
N THR A 200 19.76 20.60 22.39
CA THR A 200 18.66 20.88 21.48
C THR A 200 17.63 19.76 21.55
N VAL A 201 16.42 20.06 21.98
CA VAL A 201 15.32 19.08 22.06
C VAL A 201 14.81 18.77 20.64
N LEU A 202 14.94 17.55 20.20
CA LEU A 202 14.46 17.07 18.91
C LEU A 202 13.00 16.58 19.01
N LYS A 203 12.65 15.86 20.08
CA LYS A 203 11.30 15.40 20.39
C LYS A 203 11.08 15.50 21.89
N ALA A 204 10.13 16.31 22.31
CA ALA A 204 9.92 16.61 23.73
C ALA A 204 9.31 15.44 24.54
N SER A 205 8.47 14.61 23.92
CA SER A 205 7.76 13.53 24.61
C SER A 205 7.39 12.41 23.66
N THR A 206 7.62 11.18 24.10
CA THR A 206 7.07 9.94 23.53
C THR A 206 6.61 9.06 24.68
N LYS A 207 5.30 8.91 24.83
CA LYS A 207 4.71 8.06 25.87
C LYS A 207 4.96 6.59 25.56
N VAL A 208 5.42 5.85 26.56
CA VAL A 208 5.70 4.42 26.50
C VAL A 208 4.89 3.73 27.58
N LEU A 209 4.17 2.67 27.21
CA LEU A 209 3.39 1.85 28.14
C LEU A 209 4.19 0.60 28.56
N PRO A 210 3.82 -0.04 29.69
CA PRO A 210 4.46 -1.30 30.10
C PRO A 210 4.37 -2.37 29.00
N GLY A 211 5.47 -3.04 28.76
CA GLY A 211 5.58 -4.07 27.74
C GLY A 211 5.95 -3.57 26.33
N GLU A 212 5.96 -2.27 26.09
CA GLU A 212 6.35 -1.73 24.78
C GLU A 212 7.86 -1.78 24.55
N ILE A 213 8.24 -1.97 23.29
CA ILE A 213 9.63 -1.99 22.83
C ILE A 213 9.95 -0.63 22.21
N ILE A 214 11.08 -0.07 22.57
CA ILE A 214 11.67 1.11 21.93
C ILE A 214 12.96 0.72 21.23
N ASP A 215 13.04 1.05 19.96
CA ASP A 215 14.19 0.83 19.09
C ASP A 215 14.76 2.17 18.68
N ALA A 216 16.07 2.31 18.76
CA ALA A 216 16.78 3.50 18.30
C ALA A 216 17.84 3.12 17.29
N THR A 217 18.08 3.99 16.32
CA THR A 217 18.86 3.74 15.10
C THR A 217 18.31 2.53 14.32
N THR A 218 16.99 2.45 14.20
CA THR A 218 16.31 1.32 13.58
C THR A 218 16.19 1.45 12.06
N MET A 219 15.91 0.34 11.37
CA MET A 219 15.96 0.23 9.91
C MET A 219 15.10 1.27 9.17
N MET A 220 15.56 1.65 7.99
CA MET A 220 14.93 2.61 7.10
C MET A 220 15.04 2.11 5.66
N LYS A 221 14.01 2.35 4.85
CA LYS A 221 14.02 2.01 3.43
C LYS A 221 14.97 2.91 2.65
N VAL A 222 15.67 2.36 1.67
CA VAL A 222 16.58 3.12 0.79
C VAL A 222 15.85 4.17 -0.04
N SER A 223 14.55 4.02 -0.28
CA SER A 223 13.68 4.99 -0.95
C SER A 223 13.26 6.18 -0.07
N ASP A 224 13.57 6.15 1.23
CA ASP A 224 13.38 7.33 2.08
C ASP A 224 14.29 8.47 1.58
N PRO A 225 13.78 9.71 1.44
CA PRO A 225 14.54 10.82 0.85
C PRO A 225 15.91 11.08 1.48
N ILE A 226 16.06 10.94 2.79
CA ILE A 226 17.34 11.14 3.48
C ILE A 226 18.34 10.05 3.05
N MET A 227 17.92 8.79 3.10
CA MET A 227 18.76 7.64 2.69
C MET A 227 19.09 7.71 1.20
N PHE A 228 18.09 7.96 0.36
CA PHE A 228 18.26 8.15 -1.07
C PHE A 228 19.23 9.31 -1.40
N GLY A 229 19.11 10.42 -0.68
CA GLY A 229 19.98 11.58 -0.83
C GLY A 229 21.45 11.27 -0.57
N PHE A 230 21.77 10.35 0.34
CA PHE A 230 23.14 9.87 0.52
C PHE A 230 23.68 9.18 -0.74
N ALA A 231 22.92 8.30 -1.35
CA ALA A 231 23.31 7.63 -2.59
C ALA A 231 23.58 8.65 -3.71
N VAL A 232 22.70 9.63 -3.88
CA VAL A 232 22.88 10.71 -4.87
C VAL A 232 24.12 11.52 -4.59
N LYS A 233 24.34 11.96 -3.34
CA LYS A 233 25.50 12.78 -2.95
C LYS A 233 26.82 12.04 -3.12
N VAL A 234 26.87 10.74 -2.81
CA VAL A 234 28.07 9.92 -3.00
C VAL A 234 28.37 9.73 -4.48
N TYR A 235 27.35 9.43 -5.29
CA TYR A 235 27.54 9.23 -6.72
C TYR A 235 28.01 10.50 -7.44
N PHE A 236 27.43 11.64 -7.11
CA PHE A 236 27.72 12.95 -7.71
C PHE A 236 28.65 13.82 -6.86
N LYS A 237 29.45 13.22 -5.96
CA LYS A 237 30.31 13.98 -5.01
C LYS A 237 31.18 15.03 -5.65
N ASP A 238 31.82 14.74 -6.80
CA ASP A 238 32.75 15.62 -7.45
C ASP A 238 32.03 16.81 -8.14
N LEU A 239 30.85 16.56 -8.72
CA LEU A 239 29.95 17.59 -9.24
C LEU A 239 29.50 18.54 -8.12
N ILE A 240 29.06 17.97 -7.01
CA ILE A 240 28.56 18.74 -5.86
C ILE A 240 29.68 19.58 -5.26
N ALA A 241 30.86 19.02 -5.08
CA ALA A 241 32.02 19.75 -4.56
C ALA A 241 32.43 20.92 -5.47
N LYS A 242 32.42 20.72 -6.80
CA LYS A 242 32.79 21.76 -7.78
C LYS A 242 31.82 22.95 -7.77
N HIS A 243 30.53 22.69 -7.58
CA HIS A 243 29.45 23.68 -7.73
C HIS A 243 28.71 23.97 -6.41
N SER A 244 29.26 23.62 -5.23
CA SER A 244 28.57 23.68 -3.94
C SER A 244 27.91 25.02 -3.66
N ALA A 245 28.66 26.13 -3.78
CA ALA A 245 28.16 27.49 -3.51
C ALA A 245 26.98 27.88 -4.42
N LEU A 246 27.03 27.48 -5.70
CA LEU A 246 25.93 27.72 -6.63
C LEU A 246 24.72 26.88 -6.32
N PHE A 247 24.91 25.60 -5.97
CA PHE A 247 23.80 24.70 -5.62
C PHE A 247 23.11 25.11 -4.31
N ASP A 248 23.89 25.65 -3.35
CA ASP A 248 23.34 26.22 -2.12
C ASP A 248 22.53 27.49 -2.42
N GLU A 249 23.04 28.38 -3.28
CA GLU A 249 22.31 29.59 -3.72
C GLU A 249 20.99 29.23 -4.44
N MET A 250 21.02 28.22 -5.31
CA MET A 250 19.84 27.71 -6.02
C MET A 250 18.89 26.91 -5.12
N GLY A 251 19.30 26.60 -3.90
CA GLY A 251 18.51 25.77 -2.96
C GLY A 251 18.32 24.34 -3.46
N VAL A 252 19.34 23.75 -4.13
CA VAL A 252 19.25 22.35 -4.61
C VAL A 252 19.20 21.38 -3.45
N ASN A 253 18.20 20.51 -3.44
CA ASN A 253 18.06 19.47 -2.43
C ASN A 253 18.23 18.07 -3.04
N PHE A 254 19.41 17.50 -2.89
CA PHE A 254 19.73 16.18 -3.42
C PHE A 254 18.97 15.02 -2.76
N ASN A 255 18.28 15.24 -1.64
CA ASN A 255 17.34 14.26 -1.10
C ASN A 255 16.12 14.05 -2.02
N ASN A 256 15.83 15.03 -2.91
CA ASN A 256 14.84 14.90 -3.98
C ASN A 256 15.43 14.28 -5.27
N GLY A 257 16.73 13.95 -5.29
CA GLY A 257 17.42 13.38 -6.43
C GLY A 257 18.04 14.40 -7.37
N LEU A 258 18.65 13.90 -8.44
CA LEU A 258 19.25 14.75 -9.48
C LEU A 258 18.19 15.57 -10.24
N GLY A 259 16.93 15.12 -10.22
CA GLY A 259 15.80 15.83 -10.82
C GLY A 259 15.59 17.23 -10.23
N ASP A 260 15.88 17.43 -8.95
CA ASP A 260 15.80 18.74 -8.31
C ASP A 260 16.83 19.73 -8.90
N LEU A 261 18.05 19.25 -9.17
CA LEU A 261 19.05 20.03 -9.89
C LEU A 261 18.57 20.36 -11.31
N TYR A 262 18.14 19.37 -12.09
CA TYR A 262 17.67 19.59 -13.46
C TYR A 262 16.53 20.61 -13.53
N ALA A 263 15.58 20.57 -12.61
CA ALA A 263 14.46 21.52 -12.55
C ALA A 263 14.92 22.98 -12.32
N LYS A 264 16.08 23.18 -11.71
CA LYS A 264 16.63 24.49 -11.39
C LYS A 264 17.62 25.01 -12.43
N LEU A 265 18.16 24.16 -13.31
CA LEU A 265 19.11 24.56 -14.34
C LEU A 265 18.55 25.59 -15.32
N ASP A 266 17.22 25.62 -15.54
CA ASP A 266 16.58 26.57 -16.45
C ASP A 266 16.62 28.03 -15.93
N SER A 267 16.94 28.25 -14.66
CA SER A 267 17.15 29.60 -14.09
C SER A 267 18.55 30.19 -14.36
N LEU A 268 19.48 29.38 -14.89
CA LEU A 268 20.83 29.77 -15.17
C LEU A 268 21.00 30.27 -16.61
N ASP A 269 22.07 31.06 -16.85
CA ASP A 269 22.48 31.35 -18.20
C ASP A 269 22.93 30.10 -18.97
N ALA A 270 22.87 30.16 -20.31
CA ALA A 270 23.12 29.00 -21.16
C ALA A 270 24.55 28.44 -21.02
N ALA A 271 25.56 29.28 -20.74
CA ALA A 271 26.93 28.83 -20.61
C ALA A 271 27.13 28.04 -19.31
N LYS A 272 26.58 28.56 -18.19
CA LYS A 272 26.68 27.89 -16.89
C LYS A 272 25.87 26.61 -16.85
N LYS A 273 24.67 26.61 -17.45
CA LYS A 273 23.87 25.39 -17.63
C LYS A 273 24.65 24.33 -18.44
N ALA A 274 25.28 24.72 -19.55
CA ALA A 274 26.07 23.80 -20.38
C ALA A 274 27.29 23.24 -19.63
N GLU A 275 27.96 24.05 -18.81
CA GLU A 275 29.06 23.58 -17.94
C GLU A 275 28.59 22.49 -16.98
N ILE A 276 27.50 22.72 -16.24
CA ILE A 276 26.98 21.74 -15.28
C ILE A 276 26.53 20.43 -15.97
N LEU A 277 25.87 20.52 -17.13
CA LEU A 277 25.49 19.34 -17.91
C LEU A 277 26.72 18.55 -18.41
N ALA A 278 27.78 19.23 -18.79
CA ALA A 278 29.05 18.58 -19.16
C ALA A 278 29.71 17.87 -17.96
N ASP A 279 29.66 18.49 -16.78
CA ASP A 279 30.19 17.88 -15.55
C ASP A 279 29.34 16.66 -15.11
N ILE A 280 28.02 16.72 -15.25
CA ILE A 280 27.14 15.54 -15.02
C ILE A 280 27.53 14.42 -15.99
N ALA A 281 27.73 14.71 -17.26
CA ALA A 281 28.17 13.72 -18.25
C ALA A 281 29.56 13.14 -17.91
N ALA A 282 30.47 13.94 -17.39
CA ALA A 282 31.78 13.50 -16.92
C ALA A 282 31.67 12.54 -15.72
N VAL A 283 30.73 12.79 -14.78
CA VAL A 283 30.47 11.87 -13.67
C VAL A 283 29.98 10.53 -14.22
N TYR A 284 28.98 10.51 -15.12
CA TYR A 284 28.50 9.28 -15.72
C TYR A 284 29.58 8.49 -16.48
N ALA A 285 30.59 9.16 -17.03
CA ALA A 285 31.66 8.50 -17.77
C ALA A 285 32.62 7.71 -16.86
N VAL A 286 32.76 8.08 -15.59
CA VAL A 286 33.74 7.49 -14.65
C VAL A 286 33.10 6.66 -13.53
N GLN A 287 31.85 6.92 -13.21
CA GLN A 287 31.10 6.19 -12.17
C GLN A 287 30.47 4.92 -12.74
N PRO A 288 30.05 3.96 -11.87
CA PRO A 288 29.29 2.79 -12.31
C PRO A 288 28.03 3.19 -13.10
N ARG A 289 27.71 2.42 -14.13
CA ARG A 289 26.50 2.68 -14.93
C ARG A 289 25.24 2.54 -14.05
N LEU A 290 24.30 3.46 -14.25
CA LEU A 290 23.02 3.46 -13.54
C LEU A 290 21.94 2.78 -14.37
N ALA A 291 20.99 2.12 -13.70
CA ALA A 291 19.76 1.68 -14.33
C ALA A 291 18.93 2.89 -14.76
N MET A 292 18.25 2.75 -15.92
CA MET A 292 17.46 3.81 -16.52
C MET A 292 15.98 3.63 -16.21
N VAL A 293 15.34 4.74 -15.85
CA VAL A 293 13.87 4.86 -15.79
C VAL A 293 13.33 5.20 -17.18
N ASN A 294 14.06 6.06 -17.90
CA ASN A 294 13.74 6.42 -19.27
C ASN A 294 15.05 6.73 -20.04
N SER A 295 15.54 5.73 -20.78
CA SER A 295 16.78 5.85 -21.54
C SER A 295 16.71 6.93 -22.62
N ALA A 296 15.58 7.09 -23.30
CA ALA A 296 15.41 8.10 -24.34
C ALA A 296 15.50 9.54 -23.81
N LYS A 297 15.20 9.75 -22.53
CA LYS A 297 15.28 11.07 -21.85
C LYS A 297 16.52 11.19 -20.95
N GLY A 298 17.36 10.17 -20.85
CA GLY A 298 18.52 10.16 -19.95
C GLY A 298 18.14 10.16 -18.45
N ILE A 299 16.94 9.72 -18.11
CA ILE A 299 16.46 9.67 -16.72
C ILE A 299 16.91 8.36 -16.08
N THR A 300 17.77 8.48 -15.07
CA THR A 300 18.29 7.36 -14.28
C THR A 300 17.44 7.12 -13.03
N ASN A 301 17.66 6.02 -12.35
CA ASN A 301 17.03 5.72 -11.07
C ASN A 301 17.50 6.62 -9.89
N LEU A 302 18.49 7.49 -10.08
CA LEU A 302 18.86 8.53 -9.11
C LEU A 302 18.18 9.88 -9.37
N HIS A 303 17.19 9.92 -10.26
CA HIS A 303 16.50 11.16 -10.64
C HIS A 303 15.55 11.65 -9.54
N VAL A 304 14.68 10.78 -9.02
CA VAL A 304 13.79 11.04 -7.88
C VAL A 304 13.66 9.81 -6.97
N PRO A 305 13.39 9.99 -5.66
CA PRO A 305 13.28 8.88 -4.72
C PRO A 305 12.23 7.83 -5.12
N SER A 306 11.14 8.24 -5.76
CA SER A 306 10.07 7.34 -6.21
C SER A 306 10.50 6.36 -7.31
N ASP A 307 11.63 6.59 -7.97
CA ASP A 307 12.18 5.68 -8.99
C ASP A 307 12.87 4.45 -8.38
N VAL A 308 13.15 4.46 -7.09
CA VAL A 308 13.81 3.38 -6.34
C VAL A 308 12.98 2.87 -5.17
N ILE A 309 11.66 2.86 -5.30
CA ILE A 309 10.78 2.19 -4.33
C ILE A 309 11.09 0.70 -4.38
N ILE A 310 11.87 0.25 -3.41
CA ILE A 310 12.48 -1.08 -3.38
C ILE A 310 11.42 -2.20 -3.31
N ASP A 311 10.28 -1.91 -2.68
CA ASP A 311 9.14 -2.82 -2.58
C ASP A 311 8.68 -3.33 -3.97
N ALA A 312 8.72 -2.47 -4.97
CA ALA A 312 8.28 -2.77 -6.33
C ALA A 312 9.44 -3.00 -7.30
N SER A 313 10.54 -2.24 -7.20
CA SER A 313 11.66 -2.30 -8.16
C SER A 313 12.46 -3.60 -8.05
N MET A 314 12.74 -4.08 -6.83
CA MET A 314 13.46 -5.35 -6.65
C MET A 314 12.69 -6.56 -7.18
N PRO A 315 11.41 -6.77 -6.82
CA PRO A 315 10.64 -7.86 -7.40
C PRO A 315 10.50 -7.78 -8.92
N ALA A 316 10.36 -6.59 -9.48
CA ALA A 316 10.28 -6.38 -10.93
C ALA A 316 11.59 -6.77 -11.62
N MET A 317 12.73 -6.38 -11.07
CA MET A 317 14.07 -6.77 -11.54
C MET A 317 14.27 -8.27 -11.46
N ILE A 318 13.92 -8.91 -10.33
CA ILE A 318 14.02 -10.37 -10.15
C ILE A 318 13.11 -11.10 -11.15
N LYS A 319 11.86 -10.66 -11.31
CA LYS A 319 10.94 -11.18 -12.33
C LYS A 319 11.50 -11.04 -13.75
N GLY A 320 12.23 -9.94 -14.03
CA GLY A 320 12.91 -9.67 -15.30
C GLY A 320 14.17 -10.51 -15.57
N GLY A 321 14.54 -11.44 -14.66
CA GLY A 321 15.75 -12.26 -14.81
C GLY A 321 17.01 -11.57 -14.27
N GLY A 322 16.85 -10.65 -13.34
CA GLY A 322 17.96 -9.92 -12.70
C GLY A 322 18.49 -8.75 -13.51
N LYS A 323 17.76 -8.31 -14.54
CA LYS A 323 18.24 -7.31 -15.48
C LYS A 323 17.44 -6.02 -15.40
N MET A 324 18.11 -4.90 -15.65
CA MET A 324 17.51 -3.58 -15.85
C MET A 324 18.04 -2.94 -17.14
N TRP A 325 17.36 -1.90 -17.61
CA TRP A 325 17.71 -1.17 -18.80
C TRP A 325 18.90 -0.24 -18.56
N ASN A 326 19.87 -0.22 -19.47
CA ASN A 326 20.98 0.72 -19.49
C ASN A 326 20.70 1.94 -20.38
N ALA A 327 21.67 2.85 -20.50
CA ALA A 327 21.53 4.07 -21.29
C ALA A 327 21.38 3.81 -22.82
N GLU A 328 21.83 2.65 -23.32
CA GLU A 328 21.69 2.20 -24.70
C GLU A 328 20.40 1.42 -24.96
N ASP A 329 19.44 1.47 -24.03
CA ASP A 329 18.17 0.77 -24.10
C ASP A 329 18.31 -0.76 -24.24
N LYS A 330 19.29 -1.33 -23.52
CA LYS A 330 19.58 -2.75 -23.46
C LYS A 330 19.48 -3.28 -22.04
N GLU A 331 18.99 -4.49 -21.90
CA GLU A 331 18.96 -5.20 -20.61
C GLU A 331 20.37 -5.66 -20.23
N GLU A 332 20.79 -5.42 -18.99
CA GLU A 332 22.03 -5.92 -18.41
C GLU A 332 21.88 -6.31 -16.95
N ASP A 333 22.78 -7.17 -16.47
CA ASP A 333 22.82 -7.61 -15.09
C ASP A 333 22.94 -6.41 -14.12
N THR A 334 22.28 -6.49 -13.00
CA THR A 334 22.09 -5.35 -12.08
C THR A 334 22.71 -5.64 -10.71
N ILE A 335 23.49 -4.72 -10.18
CA ILE A 335 23.89 -4.68 -8.77
C ILE A 335 22.93 -3.75 -8.03
N ALA A 336 22.06 -4.30 -7.20
CA ALA A 336 21.14 -3.52 -6.40
C ALA A 336 21.85 -3.02 -5.14
N MET A 337 21.84 -1.71 -4.92
CA MET A 337 22.41 -1.11 -3.70
C MET A 337 21.33 -1.06 -2.62
N ILE A 338 21.46 -1.89 -1.60
CA ILE A 338 20.60 -1.93 -0.41
C ILE A 338 21.52 -1.81 0.82
N PRO A 339 21.74 -0.60 1.36
CA PRO A 339 22.74 -0.37 2.38
C PRO A 339 22.54 -1.20 3.65
N ASP A 340 21.30 -1.32 4.15
CA ASP A 340 20.98 -1.95 5.42
C ASP A 340 20.90 -3.48 5.31
N ARG A 341 21.74 -4.18 6.07
CA ARG A 341 21.74 -5.64 6.15
C ARG A 341 20.48 -6.25 6.75
N ALA A 342 19.66 -5.46 7.46
CA ALA A 342 18.43 -5.97 8.07
C ALA A 342 17.48 -6.61 7.05
N TYR A 343 17.51 -6.16 5.79
CA TYR A 343 16.64 -6.70 4.74
C TYR A 343 17.34 -7.00 3.40
N ALA A 344 18.57 -6.51 3.17
CA ALA A 344 19.32 -6.76 1.93
C ALA A 344 19.48 -8.25 1.64
N GLY A 345 19.74 -9.05 2.67
CA GLY A 345 19.99 -10.48 2.56
C GLY A 345 18.80 -11.28 2.06
N SER A 346 17.57 -10.85 2.32
CA SER A 346 16.36 -11.52 1.81
C SER A 346 16.27 -11.42 0.29
N PHE A 347 16.51 -10.24 -0.30
CA PHE A 347 16.54 -10.06 -1.74
C PHE A 347 17.71 -10.82 -2.39
N LYS A 348 18.88 -10.78 -1.75
CA LYS A 348 20.03 -11.57 -2.22
C LYS A 348 19.72 -13.06 -2.25
N ALA A 349 19.08 -13.59 -1.22
CA ALA A 349 18.68 -15.00 -1.16
C ALA A 349 17.76 -15.39 -2.33
N VAL A 350 16.82 -14.54 -2.72
CA VAL A 350 15.95 -14.79 -3.90
C VAL A 350 16.77 -14.79 -5.19
N ILE A 351 17.71 -13.85 -5.35
CA ILE A 351 18.58 -13.76 -6.52
C ILE A 351 19.45 -15.02 -6.62
N ASP A 352 20.07 -15.42 -5.52
CA ASP A 352 20.94 -16.60 -5.47
C ASP A 352 20.16 -17.90 -5.76
N ASP A 353 18.94 -18.04 -5.21
CA ASP A 353 18.03 -19.15 -5.54
C ASP A 353 17.66 -19.17 -7.02
N CYS A 354 17.36 -18.02 -7.62
CA CYS A 354 17.06 -17.92 -9.04
C CYS A 354 18.29 -18.22 -9.92
N LYS A 355 19.49 -17.84 -9.52
CA LYS A 355 20.73 -18.23 -10.22
C LYS A 355 20.94 -19.75 -10.20
N GLU A 356 20.73 -20.38 -9.04
CA GLU A 356 20.99 -21.81 -8.87
C GLU A 356 19.91 -22.68 -9.51
N HIS A 357 18.64 -22.32 -9.39
CA HIS A 357 17.51 -23.15 -9.77
C HIS A 357 16.73 -22.62 -10.98
N GLY A 358 17.09 -21.46 -11.53
CA GLY A 358 16.33 -20.79 -12.58
C GLY A 358 15.14 -20.00 -12.04
N ALA A 359 14.41 -19.37 -12.95
CA ALA A 359 13.17 -18.65 -12.61
C ALA A 359 12.13 -19.59 -11.96
N LEU A 360 11.26 -19.02 -11.13
CA LEU A 360 10.10 -19.75 -10.58
C LEU A 360 9.11 -20.08 -11.71
N ASP A 361 8.54 -21.28 -11.68
CA ASP A 361 7.48 -21.70 -12.62
C ASP A 361 6.11 -21.32 -12.09
N VAL A 362 5.54 -20.24 -12.61
CA VAL A 362 4.24 -19.66 -12.20
C VAL A 362 3.12 -20.70 -12.23
N THR A 363 3.21 -21.73 -13.09
CA THR A 363 2.16 -22.73 -13.24
C THR A 363 2.10 -23.73 -12.08
N THR A 364 3.20 -23.88 -11.34
CA THR A 364 3.34 -24.92 -10.31
C THR A 364 3.63 -24.43 -8.91
N ILE A 365 4.15 -23.22 -8.75
CA ILE A 365 4.60 -22.70 -7.44
C ILE A 365 3.46 -22.53 -6.44
N GLY A 366 3.83 -22.71 -5.16
CA GLY A 366 2.98 -22.36 -4.02
C GLY A 366 2.84 -20.86 -3.82
N THR A 367 2.22 -20.46 -2.69
CA THR A 367 2.01 -19.06 -2.32
C THR A 367 2.69 -18.75 -0.98
N VAL A 368 3.04 -17.48 -0.78
CA VAL A 368 3.59 -16.98 0.49
C VAL A 368 2.71 -15.83 1.00
N PRO A 369 1.56 -16.15 1.63
CA PRO A 369 0.75 -15.14 2.29
C PRO A 369 1.52 -14.49 3.44
N ASN A 370 1.12 -13.28 3.82
CA ASN A 370 1.80 -12.50 4.85
C ASN A 370 0.87 -12.10 5.98
N VAL A 371 1.33 -12.31 7.21
CA VAL A 371 0.77 -11.73 8.44
C VAL A 371 1.75 -10.67 8.93
N GLY A 372 1.35 -9.40 8.81
CA GLY A 372 2.22 -8.25 9.06
C GLY A 372 1.83 -7.45 10.29
N LEU A 373 2.81 -7.13 11.14
CA LEU A 373 2.63 -6.22 12.26
C LEU A 373 2.38 -4.79 11.74
N MET A 374 1.25 -4.19 12.11
CA MET A 374 0.84 -2.88 11.59
C MET A 374 -0.03 -2.09 12.56
N ALA A 375 -0.77 -2.77 13.44
CA ALA A 375 -1.79 -2.16 14.27
C ALA A 375 -1.24 -1.03 15.13
N GLN A 376 -2.02 0.05 15.25
CA GLN A 376 -1.71 1.21 16.11
C GLN A 376 -0.32 1.82 15.84
N LYS A 377 0.13 1.78 14.59
CA LYS A 377 1.46 2.26 14.16
C LYS A 377 2.62 1.57 14.90
N ALA A 378 2.48 0.27 15.16
CA ALA A 378 3.57 -0.52 15.74
C ALA A 378 4.79 -0.54 14.83
N GLU A 379 5.96 -0.63 15.42
CA GLU A 379 7.29 -0.58 14.78
C GLU A 379 7.52 0.71 13.97
N GLU A 380 8.11 0.59 12.77
CA GLU A 380 8.55 1.70 11.93
C GLU A 380 7.39 2.50 11.33
N TYR A 381 6.17 1.96 11.34
CA TYR A 381 5.03 2.65 10.79
C TYR A 381 4.73 3.94 11.57
N GLY A 382 4.79 5.08 10.86
CA GLY A 382 4.49 6.39 11.43
C GLY A 382 5.57 6.96 12.35
N SER A 383 6.84 6.54 12.23
CA SER A 383 7.98 7.06 13.00
C SER A 383 8.71 8.26 12.37
N HIS A 384 8.14 8.88 11.33
CA HIS A 384 8.73 10.06 10.67
C HIS A 384 8.97 11.23 11.62
N ASP A 385 8.12 11.42 12.62
CA ASP A 385 8.25 12.47 13.65
C ASP A 385 9.35 12.19 14.68
N LYS A 386 10.02 11.04 14.58
CA LYS A 386 11.15 10.58 15.40
C LYS A 386 12.37 10.21 14.55
N THR A 387 12.44 10.74 13.33
CA THR A 387 13.56 10.57 12.40
C THR A 387 14.26 11.91 12.21
N PHE A 388 15.55 11.97 12.52
CA PHE A 388 16.35 13.18 12.51
C PHE A 388 17.68 12.97 11.79
N GLN A 389 18.19 14.01 11.15
CA GLN A 389 19.55 14.05 10.62
C GLN A 389 20.40 15.00 11.46
N ALA A 390 21.54 14.52 11.95
CA ALA A 390 22.47 15.35 12.70
C ALA A 390 23.03 16.47 11.80
N LYS A 391 22.98 17.70 12.30
CA LYS A 391 23.48 18.87 11.57
C LYS A 391 24.94 19.18 11.86
N GLU A 392 25.49 18.57 12.88
CA GLU A 392 26.86 18.67 13.33
C GLU A 392 27.24 17.47 14.18
N ASP A 393 28.53 17.32 14.48
CA ASP A 393 29.01 16.25 15.35
C ASP A 393 28.59 16.50 16.80
N GLY A 394 28.17 15.44 17.50
CA GLY A 394 27.71 15.54 18.88
C GLY A 394 27.18 14.21 19.40
N GLN A 395 26.17 14.29 20.27
CA GLN A 395 25.49 13.13 20.82
C GLN A 395 23.98 13.28 20.70
N ILE A 396 23.29 12.21 20.29
CA ILE A 396 21.83 12.09 20.45
C ILE A 396 21.55 11.18 21.64
N LYS A 397 20.72 11.66 22.57
CA LYS A 397 20.31 10.91 23.76
C LYS A 397 18.79 10.74 23.78
N VAL A 398 18.37 9.53 24.14
CA VAL A 398 16.99 9.23 24.52
C VAL A 398 16.95 9.24 26.06
N ILE A 399 16.18 10.15 26.62
CA ILE A 399 16.18 10.46 28.05
C ILE A 399 14.81 10.11 28.63
N ASP A 400 14.80 9.39 29.76
CA ASP A 400 13.58 8.95 30.44
C ASP A 400 12.95 10.09 31.28
N LYS A 401 11.77 9.82 31.85
CA LYS A 401 11.02 10.74 32.70
C LYS A 401 11.80 11.22 33.94
N ASP A 402 12.81 10.43 34.39
CA ASP A 402 13.60 10.70 35.58
C ASP A 402 14.92 11.43 35.23
N GLY A 403 15.13 11.73 33.94
CA GLY A 403 16.31 12.44 33.43
C GLY A 403 17.52 11.55 33.12
N ASN A 404 17.37 10.22 33.17
CA ASN A 404 18.44 9.32 32.85
C ASN A 404 18.51 9.06 31.32
N ALA A 405 19.73 9.00 30.78
CA ALA A 405 19.91 8.58 29.39
C ALA A 405 19.69 7.06 29.26
N VAL A 406 18.62 6.69 28.55
CA VAL A 406 18.30 5.30 28.23
C VAL A 406 19.20 4.80 27.11
N PHE A 407 19.38 5.64 26.08
CA PHE A 407 20.29 5.41 24.96
C PHE A 407 21.15 6.66 24.73
N THR A 408 22.38 6.45 24.30
CA THR A 408 23.31 7.52 23.89
C THR A 408 24.06 7.10 22.64
N PHE A 409 24.08 7.97 21.64
CA PHE A 409 24.77 7.74 20.37
C PHE A 409 25.70 8.91 20.08
N ASP A 410 26.95 8.63 19.80
CA ASP A 410 27.83 9.59 19.16
C ASP A 410 27.43 9.70 17.68
N VAL A 411 27.26 10.91 17.20
CA VAL A 411 26.83 11.17 15.82
C VAL A 411 27.75 12.19 15.16
N GLU A 412 27.95 11.99 13.86
CA GLU A 412 28.65 12.94 13.00
C GLU A 412 27.64 13.75 12.16
N ASN A 413 28.08 14.86 11.61
CA ASN A 413 27.26 15.66 10.70
C ASN A 413 26.75 14.80 9.54
N GLY A 414 25.44 14.75 9.40
CA GLY A 414 24.76 13.97 8.36
C GLY A 414 24.22 12.63 8.83
N ASP A 415 24.63 12.11 9.98
CA ASP A 415 24.12 10.84 10.51
C ASP A 415 22.61 10.86 10.71
N ILE A 416 21.97 9.71 10.47
CA ILE A 416 20.54 9.54 10.63
C ILE A 416 20.25 8.84 11.95
N PHE A 417 19.43 9.47 12.77
CA PHE A 417 18.84 8.86 13.96
C PHE A 417 17.35 8.61 13.73
N ARG A 418 16.87 7.42 14.05
CA ARG A 418 15.45 7.08 14.00
C ARG A 418 15.06 6.27 15.22
N MET A 419 13.96 6.66 15.88
CA MET A 419 13.37 5.91 16.99
C MET A 419 12.00 5.38 16.60
N CYS A 420 11.76 4.10 16.88
CA CYS A 420 10.50 3.42 16.66
C CYS A 420 9.93 2.87 17.97
N GLN A 421 8.65 2.53 17.94
CA GLN A 421 7.92 2.00 19.09
C GLN A 421 7.05 0.83 18.65
N ALA A 422 7.30 -0.34 19.21
CA ALA A 422 6.47 -1.52 19.00
C ALA A 422 5.59 -1.75 20.23
N LYS A 423 4.27 -1.59 20.03
CA LYS A 423 3.29 -1.68 21.11
C LYS A 423 2.94 -3.13 21.44
N ASP A 424 2.74 -3.42 22.73
CA ASP A 424 2.56 -4.79 23.19
C ASP A 424 1.24 -5.43 22.74
N ALA A 425 0.11 -4.70 22.80
CA ALA A 425 -1.18 -5.23 22.37
C ALA A 425 -1.24 -5.57 20.85
N PRO A 426 -0.72 -4.73 19.94
CA PRO A 426 -0.52 -5.12 18.53
C PRO A 426 0.34 -6.36 18.34
N ILE A 427 1.40 -6.54 19.11
CA ILE A 427 2.26 -7.74 19.05
C ILE A 427 1.48 -9.00 19.46
N GLN A 428 0.71 -8.93 20.55
CA GLN A 428 -0.14 -10.05 20.98
C GLN A 428 -1.16 -10.44 19.92
N ASP A 429 -1.83 -9.45 19.32
CA ASP A 429 -2.79 -9.67 18.24
C ASP A 429 -2.12 -10.23 16.97
N TRP A 430 -0.92 -9.76 16.62
CA TRP A 430 -0.13 -10.27 15.51
C TRP A 430 0.20 -11.77 15.65
N ILE A 431 0.61 -12.20 16.86
CA ILE A 431 0.85 -13.61 17.18
C ILE A 431 -0.43 -14.42 17.09
N LYS A 432 -1.53 -13.92 17.67
CA LYS A 432 -2.87 -14.53 17.56
C LYS A 432 -3.30 -14.69 16.10
N LEU A 433 -3.08 -13.67 15.28
CA LEU A 433 -3.43 -13.72 13.85
C LEU A 433 -2.60 -14.77 13.11
N ALA A 434 -1.30 -14.88 13.39
CA ALA A 434 -0.44 -15.91 12.82
C ALA A 434 -0.93 -17.32 13.14
N VAL A 435 -1.28 -17.60 14.40
CA VAL A 435 -1.86 -18.89 14.83
C VAL A 435 -3.19 -19.15 14.13
N SER A 436 -4.06 -18.16 14.08
CA SER A 436 -5.37 -18.27 13.42
C SER A 436 -5.24 -18.58 11.92
N ARG A 437 -4.32 -17.90 11.24
CA ARG A 437 -4.07 -18.13 9.80
C ARG A 437 -3.46 -19.50 9.54
N ALA A 438 -2.49 -19.92 10.36
CA ALA A 438 -1.88 -21.26 10.26
C ALA A 438 -2.96 -22.35 10.42
N ARG A 439 -3.87 -22.21 11.39
CA ARG A 439 -4.94 -23.16 11.64
C ARG A 439 -5.97 -23.20 10.52
N LEU A 440 -6.44 -22.03 10.05
CA LEU A 440 -7.46 -21.95 9.01
C LEU A 440 -7.00 -22.49 7.66
N SER A 441 -5.71 -22.31 7.32
CA SER A 441 -5.16 -22.75 6.05
C SER A 441 -4.41 -24.09 6.13
N ASN A 442 -4.17 -24.60 7.32
CA ASN A 442 -3.30 -25.77 7.58
C ASN A 442 -1.92 -25.60 6.92
N THR A 443 -1.35 -24.40 7.02
CA THR A 443 -0.11 -23.98 6.36
C THR A 443 0.93 -23.63 7.41
N PRO A 444 2.20 -24.08 7.28
CA PRO A 444 3.28 -23.64 8.16
C PRO A 444 3.42 -22.13 8.21
N ALA A 445 3.67 -21.59 9.40
CA ALA A 445 3.90 -20.17 9.63
C ALA A 445 5.34 -19.93 10.18
N ILE A 446 6.04 -19.00 9.58
CA ILE A 446 7.40 -18.65 9.97
C ILE A 446 7.43 -17.21 10.44
N PHE A 447 7.82 -16.97 11.69
CA PHE A 447 8.18 -15.64 12.20
C PHE A 447 9.56 -15.27 11.65
N TRP A 448 9.64 -14.18 10.89
CA TRP A 448 10.88 -13.69 10.29
C TRP A 448 11.61 -12.79 11.26
N LEU A 449 12.36 -13.37 12.18
CA LEU A 449 13.04 -12.66 13.26
C LEU A 449 14.49 -13.16 13.40
N ASP A 450 15.44 -12.23 13.35
CA ASP A 450 16.86 -12.50 13.53
C ASP A 450 17.28 -12.23 14.99
N LYS A 451 17.65 -13.26 15.72
CA LYS A 451 18.15 -13.14 17.11
C LYS A 451 19.35 -12.22 17.28
N ASN A 452 20.07 -11.92 16.19
CA ASN A 452 21.23 -11.04 16.20
C ASN A 452 20.87 -9.58 15.93
N ARG A 453 19.66 -9.27 15.48
CA ARG A 453 19.14 -7.92 15.37
C ARG A 453 18.51 -7.50 16.70
N ALA A 454 18.85 -6.32 17.22
CA ALA A 454 18.43 -5.88 18.56
C ALA A 454 16.89 -5.87 18.72
N HIS A 455 16.15 -5.29 17.76
CA HIS A 455 14.68 -5.29 17.77
C HIS A 455 14.11 -6.71 17.74
N ASP A 456 14.57 -7.54 16.80
CA ASP A 456 14.06 -8.90 16.63
C ASP A 456 14.33 -9.77 17.86
N ALA A 457 15.43 -9.56 18.55
CA ALA A 457 15.72 -10.24 19.83
C ALA A 457 14.66 -9.93 20.91
N GLN A 458 14.12 -8.70 20.96
CA GLN A 458 12.99 -8.38 21.85
C GLN A 458 11.69 -8.99 21.34
N MET A 459 11.46 -8.99 20.03
CA MET A 459 10.28 -9.60 19.41
C MET A 459 10.25 -11.13 19.64
N ILE A 460 11.39 -11.81 19.56
CA ILE A 460 11.50 -13.24 19.88
C ILE A 460 11.03 -13.51 21.30
N LYS A 461 11.46 -12.71 22.29
CA LYS A 461 10.98 -12.83 23.67
C LYS A 461 9.45 -12.66 23.78
N LYS A 462 8.86 -11.78 22.98
CA LYS A 462 7.40 -11.60 22.91
C LYS A 462 6.71 -12.83 22.33
N VAL A 463 7.25 -13.39 21.24
CA VAL A 463 6.71 -14.61 20.63
C VAL A 463 6.81 -15.77 21.63
N GLU A 464 7.96 -15.97 22.26
CA GLU A 464 8.16 -17.01 23.27
C GLU A 464 7.21 -16.87 24.48
N LYS A 465 6.90 -15.63 24.87
CA LYS A 465 5.97 -15.33 25.97
C LYS A 465 4.52 -15.58 25.60
N TYR A 466 4.08 -15.14 24.42
CA TYR A 466 2.66 -15.10 24.08
C TYR A 466 2.19 -16.29 23.22
N LEU A 467 3.04 -16.88 22.38
CA LEU A 467 2.65 -18.03 21.56
C LEU A 467 2.10 -19.21 22.38
N PRO A 468 2.70 -19.56 23.56
CA PRO A 468 2.18 -20.65 24.41
C PRO A 468 0.79 -20.38 25.01
N THR A 469 0.29 -19.15 24.96
CA THR A 469 -1.07 -18.82 25.44
C THR A 469 -2.14 -19.19 24.43
N HIS A 470 -1.75 -19.58 23.23
CA HIS A 470 -2.64 -20.04 22.16
C HIS A 470 -2.55 -21.57 21.98
N ASP A 471 -3.65 -22.19 21.55
CA ASP A 471 -3.60 -23.59 21.14
C ASP A 471 -2.85 -23.71 19.80
N THR A 472 -1.64 -24.27 19.86
CA THR A 472 -0.79 -24.51 18.69
C THR A 472 -0.72 -26.00 18.33
N THR A 473 -1.57 -26.85 18.92
CA THR A 473 -1.58 -28.29 18.69
C THR A 473 -1.76 -28.60 17.20
N GLY A 474 -0.82 -29.36 16.63
CA GLY A 474 -0.83 -29.77 15.24
C GLY A 474 -0.43 -28.66 14.23
N LEU A 475 0.00 -27.50 14.70
CA LEU A 475 0.51 -26.43 13.84
C LEU A 475 2.05 -26.47 13.73
N ASP A 476 2.56 -26.18 12.54
CA ASP A 476 3.97 -25.97 12.29
C ASP A 476 4.25 -24.46 12.32
N ILE A 477 4.72 -23.98 13.48
CA ILE A 477 5.04 -22.56 13.68
C ILE A 477 6.48 -22.47 14.16
N THR A 478 7.32 -21.72 13.44
CA THR A 478 8.75 -21.62 13.69
C THR A 478 9.22 -20.15 13.65
N ILE A 479 10.39 -19.89 14.22
CA ILE A 479 11.12 -18.63 14.12
C ILE A 479 12.37 -18.88 13.29
N MET A 480 12.60 -18.08 12.25
CA MET A 480 13.80 -18.13 11.42
C MET A 480 14.26 -16.72 11.08
N ALA A 481 15.59 -16.54 10.97
CA ALA A 481 16.12 -15.28 10.45
C ALA A 481 15.63 -15.00 9.02
N PRO A 482 15.50 -13.74 8.59
CA PRO A 482 14.89 -13.39 7.29
C PRO A 482 15.52 -14.12 6.08
N ILE A 483 16.83 -14.32 6.07
CA ILE A 483 17.50 -15.06 4.97
C ILE A 483 17.06 -16.52 4.96
N GLU A 484 17.08 -17.19 6.10
CA GLU A 484 16.69 -18.61 6.24
C GLU A 484 15.21 -18.79 5.92
N ALA A 485 14.36 -17.87 6.40
CA ALA A 485 12.92 -17.87 6.12
C ALA A 485 12.62 -17.66 4.63
N THR A 486 13.38 -16.80 3.95
CA THR A 486 13.30 -16.60 2.49
C THR A 486 13.62 -17.89 1.75
N LEU A 487 14.77 -18.51 2.04
CA LEU A 487 15.18 -19.74 1.40
C LEU A 487 14.20 -20.89 1.65
N LYS A 488 13.69 -21.01 2.88
CA LYS A 488 12.67 -22.01 3.22
C LYS A 488 11.36 -21.79 2.48
N SER A 489 10.93 -20.55 2.36
CA SER A 489 9.73 -20.19 1.61
C SER A 489 9.89 -20.50 0.13
N LEU A 490 11.03 -20.19 -0.48
CA LEU A 490 11.32 -20.50 -1.89
C LEU A 490 11.40 -22.01 -2.14
N GLU A 491 12.08 -22.77 -1.27
CA GLU A 491 12.13 -24.24 -1.35
C GLU A 491 10.73 -24.86 -1.40
N ARG A 492 9.86 -24.41 -0.50
CA ARG A 492 8.48 -24.90 -0.43
C ARG A 492 7.66 -24.42 -1.63
N MET A 493 7.80 -23.14 -1.98
CA MET A 493 7.12 -22.54 -3.12
C MET A 493 7.43 -23.29 -4.43
N ARG A 494 8.69 -23.64 -4.68
CA ARG A 494 9.10 -24.46 -5.85
C ARG A 494 8.48 -25.86 -5.86
N LYS A 495 8.13 -26.41 -4.69
CA LYS A 495 7.41 -27.69 -4.54
C LYS A 495 5.89 -27.56 -4.63
N GLY A 496 5.36 -26.38 -4.92
CA GLY A 496 3.92 -26.12 -4.94
C GLY A 496 3.28 -26.02 -3.55
N LEU A 497 4.09 -25.85 -2.50
CA LEU A 497 3.65 -25.78 -1.11
C LEU A 497 3.61 -24.35 -0.61
N ASP A 498 2.59 -24.03 0.20
CA ASP A 498 2.38 -22.72 0.76
C ASP A 498 3.13 -22.53 2.08
N THR A 499 3.51 -21.28 2.41
CA THR A 499 4.15 -20.90 3.68
C THR A 499 3.70 -19.51 4.09
N ILE A 500 3.21 -19.35 5.32
CA ILE A 500 2.84 -18.04 5.85
C ILE A 500 4.09 -17.32 6.35
N SER A 501 4.39 -16.16 5.80
CA SER A 501 5.41 -15.25 6.33
C SER A 501 4.79 -14.37 7.41
N VAL A 502 5.35 -14.40 8.63
CA VAL A 502 4.90 -13.58 9.76
C VAL A 502 6.00 -12.55 10.04
N THR A 503 5.72 -11.28 9.74
CA THR A 503 6.78 -10.26 9.65
C THR A 503 6.44 -8.98 10.40
N GLY A 504 7.47 -8.25 10.79
CA GLY A 504 7.39 -6.86 11.17
C GLY A 504 7.01 -5.95 10.00
N ASN A 505 6.95 -4.66 10.23
CA ASN A 505 6.34 -3.71 9.32
C ASN A 505 7.10 -3.56 7.98
N ILE A 506 8.43 -3.39 8.00
CA ILE A 506 9.20 -3.21 6.76
C ILE A 506 9.24 -4.50 5.94
N LEU A 507 9.52 -5.65 6.56
CA LEU A 507 9.51 -6.95 5.87
C LEU A 507 8.11 -7.32 5.39
N ARG A 508 7.05 -6.87 6.06
CA ARG A 508 5.67 -6.96 5.54
C ARG A 508 5.56 -6.31 4.17
N ASP A 509 5.99 -5.06 4.05
CA ASP A 509 5.91 -4.32 2.78
C ASP A 509 6.71 -5.03 1.68
N TYR A 510 7.90 -5.53 1.97
CA TYR A 510 8.72 -6.26 1.00
C TYR A 510 8.08 -7.58 0.59
N ASN A 511 7.62 -8.41 1.53
CA ASN A 511 7.05 -9.72 1.24
C ASN A 511 5.71 -9.64 0.53
N THR A 512 4.92 -8.61 0.78
CA THR A 512 3.62 -8.39 0.12
C THR A 512 3.72 -7.85 -1.30
N ASP A 513 4.90 -7.47 -1.75
CA ASP A 513 5.20 -7.17 -3.14
C ASP A 513 6.06 -8.27 -3.79
N LEU A 514 7.12 -8.74 -3.12
CA LEU A 514 8.07 -9.72 -3.66
C LEU A 514 7.38 -11.00 -4.11
N PHE A 515 6.77 -11.72 -3.21
CA PHE A 515 6.16 -13.01 -3.53
C PHE A 515 4.97 -12.89 -4.48
N PRO A 516 4.03 -11.93 -4.32
CA PRO A 516 2.94 -11.76 -5.28
C PRO A 516 3.39 -11.36 -6.68
N ILE A 517 4.42 -10.54 -6.82
CA ILE A 517 4.94 -10.16 -8.15
C ILE A 517 5.55 -11.38 -8.85
N LEU A 518 6.26 -12.23 -8.11
CA LEU A 518 6.82 -13.49 -8.65
C LEU A 518 5.72 -14.52 -8.95
N GLU A 519 4.65 -14.56 -8.15
CA GLU A 519 3.56 -15.53 -8.26
C GLU A 519 2.48 -15.11 -9.27
N LEU A 520 2.02 -13.86 -9.20
CA LEU A 520 0.87 -13.33 -9.94
C LEU A 520 1.26 -12.36 -11.05
N GLY A 521 2.53 -11.96 -11.12
CA GLY A 521 3.00 -10.89 -12.00
C GLY A 521 2.75 -9.48 -11.47
N THR A 522 2.00 -9.34 -10.40
CA THR A 522 1.62 -8.06 -9.77
C THR A 522 1.20 -8.28 -8.31
N SER A 523 1.44 -7.31 -7.45
CA SER A 523 0.89 -7.28 -6.09
C SER A 523 -0.52 -6.67 -6.01
N ALA A 524 -0.99 -6.02 -7.08
CA ALA A 524 -2.29 -5.34 -7.12
C ALA A 524 -3.52 -6.29 -7.05
N LYS A 525 -3.31 -7.58 -7.27
CA LYS A 525 -4.35 -8.62 -7.21
C LYS A 525 -4.38 -9.38 -5.88
N MET A 526 -3.71 -8.89 -4.86
CA MET A 526 -3.74 -9.46 -3.52
C MET A 526 -4.99 -9.01 -2.77
N LEU A 527 -5.53 -9.92 -1.95
CA LEU A 527 -6.52 -9.59 -0.95
C LEU A 527 -5.81 -8.97 0.26
N SER A 528 -6.27 -7.81 0.72
CA SER A 528 -5.73 -7.10 1.87
C SER A 528 -6.81 -6.99 2.95
N ILE A 529 -6.71 -7.85 3.97
CA ILE A 529 -7.59 -7.86 5.12
C ILE A 529 -6.84 -7.28 6.31
N VAL A 530 -7.53 -6.46 7.10
CA VAL A 530 -7.08 -6.00 8.41
C VAL A 530 -8.11 -6.51 9.43
N PRO A 531 -7.92 -7.71 9.99
CA PRO A 531 -8.71 -8.15 11.13
C PRO A 531 -8.51 -7.15 12.26
N LEU A 532 -9.58 -6.45 12.65
CA LEU A 532 -9.49 -5.44 13.70
C LEU A 532 -9.28 -6.10 15.06
N MET A 533 -8.44 -5.51 15.91
CA MET A 533 -8.07 -6.09 17.21
C MET A 533 -9.28 -6.39 18.11
N GLN A 534 -10.38 -5.64 17.95
CA GLN A 534 -11.63 -5.82 18.69
C GLN A 534 -12.59 -6.87 18.06
N GLY A 535 -12.22 -7.47 16.94
CA GLY A 535 -12.98 -8.56 16.31
C GLY A 535 -13.69 -8.21 15.00
N GLY A 536 -13.81 -6.95 14.65
CA GLY A 536 -14.34 -6.51 13.35
C GLY A 536 -13.38 -6.78 12.19
N GLY A 537 -13.80 -6.45 10.97
CA GLY A 537 -13.00 -6.57 9.75
C GLY A 537 -12.91 -5.27 8.96
N LEU A 538 -11.71 -4.96 8.48
CA LEU A 538 -11.45 -3.93 7.49
C LEU A 538 -10.89 -4.62 6.24
N PHE A 539 -11.53 -4.37 5.10
CA PHE A 539 -11.19 -4.95 3.80
C PHE A 539 -10.71 -3.82 2.89
N GLU A 540 -9.40 -3.77 2.66
CA GLU A 540 -8.79 -2.73 1.84
C GLU A 540 -8.71 -3.18 0.39
N THR A 541 -8.99 -2.27 -0.52
CA THR A 541 -8.75 -2.43 -1.95
C THR A 541 -7.46 -1.72 -2.36
N GLY A 542 -6.90 -2.06 -3.52
CA GLY A 542 -5.56 -1.68 -3.94
C GLY A 542 -5.27 -0.18 -4.02
N ALA A 543 -4.06 0.18 -4.44
CA ALA A 543 -3.61 1.56 -4.57
C ALA A 543 -4.21 2.25 -5.80
N GLY A 544 -4.53 3.56 -5.66
CA GLY A 544 -5.16 4.38 -6.69
C GLY A 544 -4.22 5.26 -7.50
N GLY A 545 -2.94 4.93 -7.66
CA GLY A 545 -1.95 5.79 -8.32
C GLY A 545 -2.28 6.22 -9.76
N SER A 546 -3.01 5.40 -10.52
CA SER A 546 -3.48 5.71 -11.87
C SER A 546 -4.88 6.36 -11.93
N ALA A 547 -5.55 6.50 -10.79
CA ALA A 547 -6.94 6.97 -10.72
C ALA A 547 -7.18 8.34 -11.38
N PRO A 548 -6.30 9.37 -11.21
CA PRO A 548 -6.48 10.66 -11.85
C PRO A 548 -6.53 10.58 -13.39
N LYS A 549 -5.66 9.76 -13.99
CA LYS A 549 -5.64 9.56 -15.46
C LYS A 549 -6.91 8.87 -15.97
N HIS A 550 -7.47 7.96 -15.17
CA HIS A 550 -8.72 7.29 -15.52
C HIS A 550 -9.92 8.25 -15.46
N VAL A 551 -9.93 9.18 -14.48
CA VAL A 551 -10.95 10.25 -14.43
C VAL A 551 -10.83 11.18 -15.61
N GLN A 552 -9.62 11.58 -16.00
CA GLN A 552 -9.40 12.39 -17.19
C GLN A 552 -9.95 11.71 -18.44
N GLN A 553 -9.60 10.44 -18.67
CA GLN A 553 -10.11 9.68 -19.80
C GLN A 553 -11.63 9.55 -19.76
N PHE A 554 -12.23 9.36 -18.58
CA PHE A 554 -13.68 9.31 -18.45
C PHE A 554 -14.34 10.63 -18.83
N ALA A 555 -13.80 11.76 -18.37
CA ALA A 555 -14.32 13.09 -18.70
C ALA A 555 -14.21 13.41 -20.20
N GLU A 556 -13.11 13.03 -20.85
CA GLU A 556 -12.84 13.32 -22.26
C GLU A 556 -13.54 12.35 -23.23
N GLU A 557 -13.63 11.07 -22.86
CA GLU A 557 -14.01 9.98 -23.74
C GLU A 557 -15.21 9.15 -23.24
N ASN A 558 -15.77 9.46 -22.06
CA ASN A 558 -16.79 8.63 -21.41
C ASN A 558 -16.39 7.14 -21.36
N TYR A 559 -15.13 6.89 -20.98
CA TYR A 559 -14.52 5.57 -20.90
C TYR A 559 -13.74 5.43 -19.61
N LEU A 560 -14.23 4.59 -18.68
CA LEU A 560 -13.58 4.37 -17.40
C LEU A 560 -12.77 3.06 -17.42
N ARG A 561 -11.44 3.19 -17.45
CA ARG A 561 -10.52 2.04 -17.49
C ARG A 561 -10.19 1.48 -16.11
N TRP A 562 -10.78 1.98 -15.04
CA TRP A 562 -10.56 1.45 -13.69
C TRP A 562 -10.95 -0.02 -13.57
N ASP A 563 -10.06 -0.88 -13.00
CA ASP A 563 -10.36 -2.30 -12.75
C ASP A 563 -10.81 -2.46 -11.29
N SER A 564 -12.06 -2.85 -11.10
CA SER A 564 -12.69 -3.06 -9.79
C SER A 564 -12.45 -4.47 -9.21
N LEU A 565 -11.48 -5.22 -9.71
CA LEU A 565 -11.19 -6.57 -9.20
C LEU A 565 -10.92 -6.57 -7.68
N GLY A 566 -10.22 -5.55 -7.18
CA GLY A 566 -9.95 -5.36 -5.75
C GLY A 566 -11.24 -5.24 -4.93
N GLU A 567 -12.21 -4.47 -5.43
CA GLU A 567 -13.53 -4.28 -4.83
C GLU A 567 -14.33 -5.59 -4.81
N PHE A 568 -14.25 -6.39 -5.88
CA PHE A 568 -14.91 -7.68 -5.95
C PHE A 568 -14.38 -8.65 -4.88
N MET A 569 -13.07 -8.73 -4.76
CA MET A 569 -12.39 -9.59 -3.76
C MET A 569 -12.66 -9.11 -2.33
N ALA A 570 -12.62 -7.82 -2.09
CA ALA A 570 -12.90 -7.24 -0.78
C ALA A 570 -14.36 -7.49 -0.36
N LEU A 571 -15.30 -7.39 -1.28
CA LEU A 571 -16.71 -7.68 -1.03
C LEU A 571 -16.93 -9.17 -0.66
N ALA A 572 -16.30 -10.09 -1.40
CA ALA A 572 -16.39 -11.52 -1.08
C ALA A 572 -15.82 -11.82 0.32
N ALA A 573 -14.67 -11.25 0.66
CA ALA A 573 -14.05 -11.38 1.98
C ALA A 573 -14.93 -10.77 3.09
N SER A 574 -15.57 -9.65 2.82
CA SER A 574 -16.52 -8.99 3.72
C SER A 574 -17.75 -9.87 4.01
N PHE A 575 -18.32 -10.52 3.01
CA PHE A 575 -19.41 -11.50 3.20
C PHE A 575 -18.95 -12.71 4.01
N ASP A 576 -17.77 -13.26 3.71
CA ASP A 576 -17.24 -14.39 4.48
C ASP A 576 -17.02 -14.02 5.95
N HIS A 577 -16.56 -12.81 6.24
CA HIS A 577 -16.46 -12.29 7.60
C HIS A 577 -17.81 -12.23 8.30
N LEU A 578 -18.87 -11.72 7.64
CA LEU A 578 -20.22 -11.72 8.21
C LEU A 578 -20.74 -13.13 8.49
N ALA A 579 -20.50 -14.06 7.60
CA ALA A 579 -20.90 -15.45 7.78
C ALA A 579 -20.26 -16.06 9.04
N ASN A 580 -18.98 -15.79 9.26
CA ASN A 580 -18.21 -16.35 10.36
C ASN A 580 -18.44 -15.65 11.70
N THR A 581 -18.71 -14.33 11.70
CA THR A 581 -18.79 -13.52 12.93
C THR A 581 -20.20 -13.20 13.37
N GLN A 582 -21.18 -13.16 12.44
CA GLN A 582 -22.55 -12.78 12.71
C GLN A 582 -23.57 -13.91 12.42
N ASN A 583 -23.08 -15.11 12.15
CA ASN A 583 -23.90 -16.29 11.87
C ASN A 583 -24.95 -16.03 10.77
N ASN A 584 -24.54 -15.38 9.67
CA ASN A 584 -25.37 -15.11 8.51
C ASN A 584 -25.09 -16.13 7.39
N PRO A 585 -25.89 -17.21 7.26
CA PRO A 585 -25.63 -18.26 6.26
C PRO A 585 -25.79 -17.77 4.81
N LYS A 586 -26.66 -16.79 4.54
CA LYS A 586 -26.80 -16.19 3.21
C LYS A 586 -25.54 -15.43 2.82
N ALA A 587 -24.87 -14.77 3.76
CA ALA A 587 -23.57 -14.13 3.51
C ALA A 587 -22.52 -15.15 3.03
N LYS A 588 -22.51 -16.37 3.57
CA LYS A 588 -21.60 -17.42 3.10
C LYS A 588 -21.88 -17.81 1.64
N VAL A 589 -23.15 -17.95 1.28
CA VAL A 589 -23.54 -18.27 -0.10
C VAL A 589 -23.14 -17.13 -1.06
N LEU A 590 -23.35 -15.88 -0.64
CA LEU A 590 -22.93 -14.70 -1.41
C LEU A 590 -21.41 -14.66 -1.59
N ALA A 591 -20.64 -14.94 -0.55
CA ALA A 591 -19.18 -14.99 -0.62
C ALA A 591 -18.68 -16.06 -1.60
N ASP A 592 -19.14 -17.30 -1.43
CA ASP A 592 -18.69 -18.44 -2.23
C ASP A 592 -19.06 -18.28 -3.72
N THR A 593 -20.26 -17.77 -4.00
CA THR A 593 -20.71 -17.55 -5.38
C THR A 593 -20.02 -16.37 -6.03
N LEU A 594 -19.71 -15.31 -5.28
CA LEU A 594 -18.96 -14.15 -5.78
C LEU A 594 -17.50 -14.52 -6.10
N ASP A 595 -16.86 -15.35 -5.26
CA ASP A 595 -15.51 -15.84 -5.52
C ASP A 595 -15.45 -16.68 -6.82
N LYS A 596 -16.41 -17.59 -7.01
CA LYS A 596 -16.54 -18.36 -8.25
C LYS A 596 -16.78 -17.46 -9.47
N ALA A 597 -17.70 -16.49 -9.34
CA ALA A 597 -17.99 -15.52 -10.40
C ALA A 597 -16.76 -14.70 -10.77
N THR A 598 -15.95 -14.30 -9.78
CA THR A 598 -14.68 -13.61 -10.00
C THR A 598 -13.68 -14.51 -10.77
N GLY A 599 -13.63 -15.79 -10.47
CA GLY A 599 -12.85 -16.76 -11.24
C GLY A 599 -13.30 -16.85 -12.71
N THR A 600 -14.59 -16.96 -12.96
CA THR A 600 -15.17 -16.96 -14.32
C THR A 600 -14.92 -15.64 -15.05
N PHE A 601 -15.06 -14.51 -14.35
CA PHE A 601 -14.75 -13.17 -14.86
C PHE A 601 -13.30 -13.05 -15.35
N LEU A 602 -12.33 -13.53 -14.57
CA LEU A 602 -10.92 -13.52 -14.93
C LEU A 602 -10.63 -14.43 -16.12
N LEU A 603 -11.16 -15.66 -16.11
CA LEU A 603 -10.93 -16.63 -17.19
C LEU A 603 -11.53 -16.20 -18.54
N ASN A 604 -12.57 -15.38 -18.53
CA ASN A 604 -13.20 -14.83 -19.72
C ASN A 604 -12.68 -13.43 -20.10
N ASP A 605 -11.62 -12.95 -19.45
CA ASP A 605 -10.95 -11.66 -19.73
C ASP A 605 -11.94 -10.48 -19.74
N LYS A 606 -12.72 -10.33 -18.66
CA LYS A 606 -13.75 -9.29 -18.52
C LYS A 606 -13.29 -8.05 -17.76
N SER A 607 -11.99 -7.92 -17.46
CA SER A 607 -11.39 -6.65 -16.98
C SER A 607 -11.55 -5.54 -18.02
N PRO A 608 -11.52 -4.25 -17.61
CA PRO A 608 -11.64 -3.13 -18.55
C PRO A 608 -10.56 -3.18 -19.63
N ALA A 609 -10.98 -3.07 -20.87
CA ALA A 609 -10.09 -3.05 -22.03
C ALA A 609 -9.32 -1.72 -22.14
N ARG A 610 -8.43 -1.63 -23.12
CA ARG A 610 -7.56 -0.45 -23.29
C ARG A 610 -8.11 0.61 -24.26
N LYS A 611 -9.14 0.26 -25.01
CA LYS A 611 -9.63 1.07 -26.15
C LYS A 611 -11.11 1.38 -26.04
N ILE A 612 -11.48 2.55 -26.48
CA ILE A 612 -12.88 2.94 -26.70
C ILE A 612 -13.55 1.94 -27.67
N GLY A 613 -14.82 1.65 -27.46
CA GLY A 613 -15.58 0.66 -28.21
C GLY A 613 -15.51 -0.76 -27.64
N GLU A 614 -14.65 -0.98 -26.65
CA GLU A 614 -14.55 -2.23 -25.87
C GLU A 614 -15.18 -2.03 -24.48
N ILE A 615 -15.26 -3.11 -23.68
CA ILE A 615 -15.82 -2.99 -22.33
C ILE A 615 -14.91 -2.16 -21.43
N ASP A 616 -15.49 -1.25 -20.70
CA ASP A 616 -14.85 -0.47 -19.65
C ASP A 616 -15.27 -0.99 -18.26
N ASN A 617 -15.03 -0.21 -17.19
CA ASN A 617 -15.41 -0.53 -15.84
C ASN A 617 -16.89 -0.94 -15.69
N ARG A 618 -17.81 -0.26 -16.37
CA ARG A 618 -19.25 -0.54 -16.34
C ARG A 618 -19.56 -1.89 -16.97
N GLY A 619 -18.91 -2.21 -18.09
CA GLY A 619 -19.02 -3.53 -18.73
C GLY A 619 -18.48 -4.65 -17.86
N SER A 620 -17.35 -4.40 -17.17
CA SER A 620 -16.79 -5.34 -16.19
C SER A 620 -17.77 -5.60 -15.04
N HIS A 621 -18.41 -4.58 -14.49
CA HIS A 621 -19.43 -4.74 -13.44
C HIS A 621 -20.64 -5.55 -13.93
N PHE A 622 -21.08 -5.32 -15.16
CA PHE A 622 -22.16 -6.11 -15.76
C PHE A 622 -21.78 -7.60 -15.85
N PHE A 623 -20.60 -7.91 -16.40
CA PHE A 623 -20.18 -9.31 -16.54
C PHE A 623 -20.02 -10.00 -15.19
N LEU A 624 -19.44 -9.31 -14.20
CA LEU A 624 -19.37 -9.86 -12.85
C LEU A 624 -20.77 -10.13 -12.28
N ALA A 625 -21.68 -9.19 -12.40
CA ALA A 625 -23.06 -9.34 -11.93
C ALA A 625 -23.78 -10.51 -12.61
N MET A 626 -23.61 -10.67 -13.92
CA MET A 626 -24.17 -11.78 -14.69
C MET A 626 -23.62 -13.13 -14.20
N TYR A 627 -22.30 -13.25 -14.08
CA TYR A 627 -21.68 -14.50 -13.57
C TYR A 627 -22.04 -14.77 -12.12
N TRP A 628 -22.14 -13.74 -11.28
CA TRP A 628 -22.57 -13.90 -9.89
C TRP A 628 -24.03 -14.35 -9.80
N ALA A 629 -24.93 -13.76 -10.59
CA ALA A 629 -26.33 -14.23 -10.68
C ALA A 629 -26.43 -15.67 -11.18
N GLN A 630 -25.61 -16.09 -12.15
CA GLN A 630 -25.54 -17.46 -12.65
C GLN A 630 -25.09 -18.43 -11.55
N GLU A 631 -24.06 -18.11 -10.77
CA GLU A 631 -23.59 -18.93 -9.65
C GLU A 631 -24.63 -19.00 -8.53
N LEU A 632 -25.32 -17.89 -8.21
CA LEU A 632 -26.44 -17.88 -7.25
C LEU A 632 -27.63 -18.73 -7.71
N ALA A 633 -27.92 -18.72 -9.00
CA ALA A 633 -28.97 -19.57 -9.59
C ALA A 633 -28.59 -21.06 -9.65
N ALA A 634 -27.30 -21.38 -9.71
CA ALA A 634 -26.80 -22.75 -9.82
C ALA A 634 -26.63 -23.45 -8.46
N GLN A 635 -26.33 -22.71 -7.37
CA GLN A 635 -26.09 -23.26 -6.06
C GLN A 635 -27.35 -23.90 -5.43
N ASN A 636 -27.16 -24.81 -4.45
CA ASN A 636 -28.22 -25.51 -3.75
C ASN A 636 -28.17 -25.31 -2.21
N ASN A 637 -27.34 -24.43 -1.72
CA ASN A 637 -27.17 -24.19 -0.29
C ASN A 637 -28.25 -23.27 0.28
N ASP A 638 -28.84 -22.39 -0.55
CA ASP A 638 -29.96 -21.53 -0.19
C ASP A 638 -30.97 -21.48 -1.33
N VAL A 639 -32.15 -22.08 -1.08
CA VAL A 639 -33.20 -22.22 -2.09
C VAL A 639 -33.90 -20.90 -2.41
N ASP A 640 -33.93 -19.97 -1.46
CA ASP A 640 -34.56 -18.65 -1.64
C ASP A 640 -33.71 -17.79 -2.55
N LEU A 641 -32.41 -17.70 -2.30
CA LEU A 641 -31.46 -17.01 -3.19
C LEU A 641 -31.44 -17.65 -4.58
N LYS A 642 -31.48 -18.99 -4.66
CA LYS A 642 -31.58 -19.67 -5.95
C LYS A 642 -32.83 -19.24 -6.73
N ALA A 643 -34.00 -19.25 -6.09
CA ALA A 643 -35.27 -18.86 -6.70
C ALA A 643 -35.25 -17.38 -7.15
N GLU A 644 -34.71 -16.48 -6.34
CA GLU A 644 -34.60 -15.08 -6.61
C GLU A 644 -33.69 -14.79 -7.82
N PHE A 645 -32.50 -15.42 -7.86
CA PHE A 645 -31.49 -15.12 -8.88
C PHE A 645 -31.68 -15.90 -10.20
N THR A 646 -32.47 -16.95 -10.25
CA THR A 646 -32.75 -17.70 -11.48
C THR A 646 -33.31 -16.78 -12.61
N PRO A 647 -34.37 -15.98 -12.39
CA PRO A 647 -34.87 -15.08 -13.42
C PRO A 647 -33.89 -13.93 -13.75
N ILE A 648 -33.12 -13.44 -12.76
CA ILE A 648 -32.15 -12.38 -12.96
C ILE A 648 -31.00 -12.87 -13.86
N ALA A 649 -30.45 -14.04 -13.57
CA ALA A 649 -29.40 -14.68 -14.36
C ALA A 649 -29.86 -14.92 -15.81
N LYS A 650 -31.10 -15.42 -15.98
CA LYS A 650 -31.69 -15.60 -17.29
C LYS A 650 -31.81 -14.30 -18.06
N ALA A 651 -32.39 -13.27 -17.42
CA ALA A 651 -32.58 -11.97 -18.05
C ALA A 651 -31.24 -11.30 -18.45
N MET A 652 -30.22 -11.34 -17.60
CA MET A 652 -28.89 -10.81 -17.91
C MET A 652 -28.25 -11.57 -19.09
N THR A 653 -28.36 -12.89 -19.10
CA THR A 653 -27.78 -13.74 -20.17
C THR A 653 -28.47 -13.51 -21.51
N GLU A 654 -29.80 -13.47 -21.54
CA GLU A 654 -30.59 -13.25 -22.76
C GLU A 654 -30.40 -11.85 -23.34
N ASN A 655 -30.08 -10.86 -22.50
CA ASN A 655 -29.90 -9.47 -22.91
C ASN A 655 -28.42 -9.04 -22.95
N GLU A 656 -27.45 -9.95 -22.85
CA GLU A 656 -26.02 -9.64 -22.82
C GLU A 656 -25.60 -8.69 -23.96
N ALA A 657 -25.93 -9.05 -25.20
CA ALA A 657 -25.56 -8.26 -26.38
C ALA A 657 -26.17 -6.85 -26.37
N GLN A 658 -27.41 -6.70 -25.91
CA GLN A 658 -28.08 -5.42 -25.80
C GLN A 658 -27.46 -4.55 -24.72
N ILE A 659 -27.17 -5.12 -23.55
CA ILE A 659 -26.56 -4.42 -22.42
C ILE A 659 -25.13 -3.95 -22.79
N VAL A 660 -24.32 -4.83 -23.38
CA VAL A 660 -22.98 -4.47 -23.85
C VAL A 660 -23.02 -3.33 -24.87
N LYS A 661 -23.99 -3.39 -25.82
CA LYS A 661 -24.19 -2.32 -26.79
C LYS A 661 -24.55 -0.98 -26.12
N GLU A 662 -25.46 -0.99 -25.15
CA GLU A 662 -25.85 0.22 -24.39
C GLU A 662 -24.68 0.81 -23.62
N LEU A 663 -23.82 -0.03 -23.01
CA LEU A 663 -22.64 0.38 -22.26
C LEU A 663 -21.49 0.91 -23.14
N THR A 664 -21.37 0.45 -24.38
CA THR A 664 -20.29 0.86 -25.29
C THR A 664 -20.64 2.02 -26.19
N GLN A 665 -21.92 2.15 -26.62
CA GLN A 665 -22.35 3.21 -27.56
C GLN A 665 -22.32 4.62 -26.97
N CYS A 666 -22.26 4.79 -25.65
CA CYS A 666 -22.09 6.07 -24.95
C CYS A 666 -20.66 6.61 -24.98
N GLN A 667 -19.68 5.76 -25.29
CA GLN A 667 -18.25 6.07 -25.27
C GLN A 667 -17.84 6.99 -26.44
N GLY A 668 -16.65 7.57 -26.36
CA GLY A 668 -16.08 8.43 -27.38
C GLY A 668 -16.63 9.87 -27.42
N LYS A 669 -17.28 10.31 -26.34
CA LYS A 669 -17.82 11.67 -26.21
C LYS A 669 -17.47 12.18 -24.79
N ALA A 670 -17.15 13.46 -24.70
CA ALA A 670 -16.95 14.09 -23.40
C ALA A 670 -18.22 14.00 -22.54
N VAL A 671 -18.01 13.82 -21.23
CA VAL A 671 -19.06 13.76 -20.22
C VAL A 671 -18.83 14.79 -19.12
N ASP A 672 -19.88 15.51 -18.76
CA ASP A 672 -19.87 16.46 -17.65
C ASP A 672 -20.35 15.77 -16.37
N MET A 673 -19.44 15.60 -15.42
CA MET A 673 -19.74 15.03 -14.08
C MET A 673 -20.12 16.11 -13.07
N GLY A 674 -20.05 17.40 -13.43
CA GLY A 674 -20.36 18.50 -12.53
C GLY A 674 -19.26 18.85 -11.50
N GLY A 675 -18.12 18.17 -11.50
CA GLY A 675 -16.98 18.42 -10.62
C GLY A 675 -16.01 17.24 -10.58
N TYR A 676 -14.80 17.49 -10.04
CA TYR A 676 -13.78 16.45 -9.86
C TYR A 676 -13.79 15.90 -8.44
N TYR A 677 -13.71 16.79 -7.43
CA TYR A 677 -13.69 16.41 -6.00
C TYR A 677 -15.08 16.29 -5.38
N LEU A 678 -16.06 16.98 -5.94
CA LEU A 678 -17.47 16.88 -5.57
C LEU A 678 -18.33 16.78 -6.83
N PRO A 679 -18.35 15.61 -7.49
CA PRO A 679 -19.18 15.42 -8.68
C PRO A 679 -20.68 15.54 -8.36
N ASP A 680 -21.48 15.88 -9.37
CA ASP A 680 -22.94 15.89 -9.29
C ASP A 680 -23.46 14.45 -9.33
N ASP A 681 -24.19 14.02 -8.30
CA ASP A 681 -24.66 12.64 -8.16
C ASP A 681 -25.58 12.22 -9.32
N ALA A 682 -26.47 13.09 -9.80
CA ALA A 682 -27.41 12.75 -10.87
C ALA A 682 -26.69 12.60 -12.22
N LYS A 683 -25.80 13.54 -12.55
CA LYS A 683 -25.00 13.48 -13.79
C LYS A 683 -24.08 12.26 -13.78
N THR A 684 -23.39 12.02 -12.68
CA THR A 684 -22.45 10.90 -12.55
C THR A 684 -23.16 9.54 -12.57
N SER A 685 -24.30 9.41 -11.89
CA SER A 685 -25.13 8.21 -11.95
C SER A 685 -25.63 7.93 -13.36
N ALA A 686 -26.11 8.95 -14.08
CA ALA A 686 -26.54 8.78 -15.47
C ALA A 686 -25.40 8.32 -16.38
N ALA A 687 -24.20 8.88 -16.22
CA ALA A 687 -23.01 8.51 -16.99
C ALA A 687 -22.51 7.09 -16.65
N MET A 688 -22.54 6.70 -15.37
CA MET A 688 -22.04 5.40 -14.91
C MET A 688 -23.07 4.28 -15.02
N ARG A 689 -24.34 4.58 -15.28
CA ARG A 689 -25.44 3.59 -15.45
C ARG A 689 -26.22 3.82 -16.75
N PRO A 690 -25.56 3.85 -17.92
CA PRO A 690 -26.21 4.19 -19.19
C PRO A 690 -27.10 3.06 -19.78
N SER A 691 -27.01 1.82 -19.27
CA SER A 691 -27.81 0.70 -19.75
C SER A 691 -29.19 0.67 -19.09
N ALA A 692 -30.21 1.09 -19.82
CA ALA A 692 -31.60 1.00 -19.38
C ALA A 692 -32.05 -0.46 -19.15
N THR A 693 -31.56 -1.38 -19.98
CA THR A 693 -31.86 -2.82 -19.88
C THR A 693 -31.30 -3.40 -18.58
N LEU A 694 -30.03 -3.14 -18.26
CA LEU A 694 -29.42 -3.60 -17.01
C LEU A 694 -30.12 -2.98 -15.79
N ASN A 695 -30.37 -1.68 -15.84
CA ASN A 695 -31.07 -0.98 -14.74
C ASN A 695 -32.45 -1.56 -14.47
N ALA A 696 -33.20 -1.96 -15.51
CA ALA A 696 -34.50 -2.60 -15.33
C ALA A 696 -34.42 -4.02 -14.73
N ILE A 697 -33.32 -4.75 -14.97
CA ILE A 697 -33.12 -6.10 -14.41
C ILE A 697 -32.76 -6.07 -12.92
N ILE A 698 -31.90 -5.11 -12.54
CA ILE A 698 -31.42 -5.04 -11.13
C ILE A 698 -32.32 -4.17 -10.23
N GLY A 699 -33.22 -3.39 -10.76
CA GLY A 699 -34.18 -2.53 -10.03
C GLY A 699 -33.61 -1.13 -9.80
#